data_df66ee810c2a358a1e5cb464236c8260
#
_entry.id   df66ee810c2a358a1e5cb464236c8260
#
_cell.length_a   1.000
_cell.length_b   1.000
_cell.length_c   1.000
_cell.angle_alpha   90.00
_cell.angle_beta   90.00
_cell.angle_gamma   90.00
#
_symmetry.space_group_name_H-M   'P 1'
#
loop_
_entity.id
_entity.type
_entity.pdbx_description
1 polymer ?
#
loop_
_entity_poly.entity_id
_entity_poly.type
_entity_poly.pdbx_seq_one_letter_code
_entity_poly.pdbx_strand_id
1 'polypeptide(L)'
;MEMIESAAGMMLAHMAQIFESNNYEFCGSESSAMQAVRELSLKDMDRFSEDTIEAKRYRHVVENILEQDSAAQDVLDLSLAAMLYPEFDIVLKKETLFGVTVKNGWFAEGNEHPQYAQLLKTYRLCRRIFDLDDQKYPFFNSECNTDNRLLAFLSGDDETQRVAGIGKLNLYLYEQDKKGQTTYDEDAAGKLIHYMESSKLVVLKGKVGSGKKELVKYAAYKGKRNIVFCDFSCFTEDNFKRMLFHMRREAFFYDATVAVTGLTGKILKDKKLTIEEAYNGLIAPLLEDGLKVCVCCEDTLELIPTDGRVADVVKVEIGSRSVSIRLWKSLAKEYGMNMDCVSLGTRYKLSVDELNYVFLQLQERLLRGEQVDEFVITRLCREMIGTQVEKGQIINPDGKVTLDDLVVPREDKEVIKRICNHVWYASKVYEEWNMEEKYLYGKGVPVLFSGPPGTGKTMAAHVISNILDMPLYKVDLSQIVDKYIGETEKHLSKIFDFAREHSLILFFDEADALFGKRSEVKDAKDRYANTEIAYLLQLVESYEGIVILATNLRSNIDPAFTRRLKYMIHFAMPDEKTRLAIWKKGFPKETKTGEIDYHYLARQFPLSGGNIKNIILSAAFYAAGRHECVGMEHILTAVRDEYAKYDKKMEDHEFGEYGYMF
;
A
#
# COMPACT_ATOMS: atom_id res chain seq x y z
N MET A 1 0.36 24.95 -38.33
CA MET A 1 1.43 25.10 -39.33
C MET A 1 1.94 26.54 -39.30
N GLU A 2 1.10 27.57 -39.41
CA GLU A 2 1.52 28.99 -39.31
C GLU A 2 2.16 29.40 -37.97
N MET A 3 1.84 28.73 -36.87
CA MET A 3 2.38 29.03 -35.52
C MET A 3 3.77 28.40 -35.29
N ILE A 4 4.06 27.28 -35.91
CA ILE A 4 5.40 26.66 -35.91
C ILE A 4 6.38 27.50 -36.70
N GLU A 5 5.91 28.18 -37.74
CA GLU A 5 6.70 29.10 -38.56
C GLU A 5 7.19 30.31 -37.78
N SER A 6 6.53 30.71 -36.67
CA SER A 6 6.92 31.89 -35.88
C SER A 6 8.12 31.66 -34.97
N ALA A 7 8.16 30.57 -34.24
CA ALA A 7 9.34 30.19 -33.45
C ALA A 7 10.50 29.77 -34.36
N ALA A 8 10.18 29.13 -35.48
CA ALA A 8 11.12 28.81 -36.56
C ALA A 8 11.77 30.06 -37.16
N GLY A 9 11.06 31.18 -37.26
CA GLY A 9 11.62 32.42 -37.78
C GLY A 9 12.71 33.06 -36.93
N MET A 10 12.53 33.14 -35.59
CA MET A 10 13.59 33.58 -34.68
C MET A 10 14.81 32.67 -34.72
N MET A 11 14.57 31.39 -34.77
CA MET A 11 15.55 30.34 -34.83
C MET A 11 16.34 30.40 -36.15
N LEU A 12 15.68 30.61 -37.28
CA LEU A 12 16.30 30.75 -38.59
C LEU A 12 17.10 32.06 -38.71
N ALA A 13 16.66 33.17 -38.06
CA ALA A 13 17.42 34.42 -37.99
C ALA A 13 18.72 34.23 -37.18
N HIS A 14 18.65 33.55 -36.07
CA HIS A 14 19.85 33.21 -35.28
C HIS A 14 20.79 32.25 -36.01
N MET A 15 20.26 31.23 -36.70
CA MET A 15 21.03 30.34 -37.54
C MET A 15 21.72 31.07 -38.70
N ALA A 16 21.04 32.01 -39.39
CA ALA A 16 21.63 32.82 -40.43
C ALA A 16 22.85 33.57 -39.91
N GLN A 17 22.74 34.11 -38.67
CA GLN A 17 23.81 34.82 -37.98
C GLN A 17 25.00 33.91 -37.65
N ILE A 18 24.73 32.66 -37.21
CA ILE A 18 25.75 31.62 -36.96
C ILE A 18 26.46 31.25 -38.27
N PHE A 19 25.73 31.05 -39.35
CA PHE A 19 26.29 30.69 -40.65
C PHE A 19 27.10 31.84 -41.30
N GLU A 20 26.66 33.09 -41.14
CA GLU A 20 27.41 34.26 -41.62
C GLU A 20 28.69 34.54 -40.83
N SER A 21 28.68 34.29 -39.51
CA SER A 21 29.84 34.53 -38.66
C SER A 21 30.93 33.49 -38.81
N ASN A 22 30.63 32.29 -39.32
CA ASN A 22 31.55 31.16 -39.38
C ASN A 22 32.07 30.79 -40.78
N ASN A 23 31.82 31.57 -41.80
CA ASN A 23 32.33 31.35 -43.18
C ASN A 23 32.15 29.90 -43.71
N TYR A 24 30.95 29.33 -43.50
CA TYR A 24 30.66 27.99 -43.99
C TYR A 24 30.59 27.96 -45.53
N GLU A 25 31.59 27.38 -46.19
CA GLU A 25 31.51 26.96 -47.58
C GLU A 25 30.75 25.62 -47.64
N PHE A 26 29.48 25.68 -47.99
CA PHE A 26 28.73 24.48 -48.35
C PHE A 26 29.28 23.96 -49.70
N CYS A 27 29.83 22.76 -49.71
CA CYS A 27 30.20 22.08 -50.95
C CYS A 27 28.94 21.74 -51.76
N GLY A 28 28.61 22.60 -52.71
CA GLY A 28 27.60 22.37 -53.75
C GLY A 28 26.45 23.34 -53.72
N SER A 29 26.40 24.21 -54.74
CA SER A 29 25.33 25.16 -55.14
C SER A 29 24.47 25.73 -54.02
N GLU A 30 24.44 27.06 -53.89
CA GLU A 30 23.52 27.76 -52.98
C GLU A 30 22.17 27.07 -52.94
N SER A 31 21.95 26.27 -51.89
CA SER A 31 20.73 25.49 -51.80
C SER A 31 19.56 26.42 -51.58
N SER A 32 18.41 26.10 -52.15
CA SER A 32 17.12 26.78 -51.91
C SER A 32 16.82 27.00 -50.41
N ALA A 33 17.41 26.19 -49.52
CA ALA A 33 17.31 26.31 -48.08
C ALA A 33 18.03 27.54 -47.53
N MET A 34 19.27 27.86 -47.98
CA MET A 34 19.98 29.09 -47.54
C MET A 34 19.30 30.36 -48.08
N GLN A 35 18.72 30.29 -49.28
CA GLN A 35 17.95 31.42 -49.81
C GLN A 35 16.64 31.59 -49.04
N ALA A 36 15.96 30.52 -48.65
CA ALA A 36 14.78 30.54 -47.81
C ALA A 36 15.09 31.07 -46.37
N VAL A 37 16.23 30.69 -45.79
CA VAL A 37 16.70 31.21 -44.50
C VAL A 37 16.98 32.71 -44.60
N ARG A 38 17.64 33.18 -45.64
CA ARG A 38 17.90 34.64 -45.87
C ARG A 38 16.64 35.42 -46.15
N GLU A 39 15.68 34.84 -46.87
CA GLU A 39 14.41 35.53 -47.19
C GLU A 39 13.47 35.60 -45.97
N LEU A 40 13.46 34.59 -45.12
CA LEU A 40 12.71 34.57 -43.85
C LEU A 40 13.30 35.49 -42.79
N SER A 41 14.63 35.56 -42.66
CA SER A 41 15.29 36.40 -41.66
C SER A 41 15.08 37.87 -41.83
N LEU A 42 14.79 38.36 -43.06
CA LEU A 42 14.63 39.76 -43.38
C LEU A 42 13.17 40.29 -43.34
N LYS A 43 12.17 39.42 -43.46
CA LYS A 43 10.76 39.80 -43.60
C LYS A 43 9.88 39.67 -42.35
N ASP A 44 10.26 38.85 -41.39
CA ASP A 44 9.31 38.40 -40.35
C ASP A 44 9.69 38.75 -38.89
N MET A 45 10.79 39.46 -38.65
CA MET A 45 11.17 39.86 -37.28
C MET A 45 10.10 40.73 -36.55
N ASP A 46 9.26 41.41 -37.30
CA ASP A 46 8.20 42.30 -36.72
C ASP A 46 6.88 41.57 -36.41
N ARG A 47 6.73 40.27 -36.77
CA ARG A 47 5.49 39.51 -36.60
C ARG A 47 5.42 38.64 -35.36
N PHE A 48 6.49 38.51 -34.60
CA PHE A 48 6.52 37.69 -33.41
C PHE A 48 5.99 38.44 -32.20
N SER A 49 4.71 38.28 -31.89
CA SER A 49 4.18 38.77 -30.64
C SER A 49 4.87 38.06 -29.48
N GLU A 50 5.45 38.85 -28.54
CA GLU A 50 6.17 38.30 -27.34
C GLU A 50 5.31 37.44 -26.44
N ASP A 51 4.04 37.23 -26.76
CA ASP A 51 3.02 36.63 -25.90
C ASP A 51 2.52 35.24 -26.33
N THR A 52 3.05 34.66 -27.41
CA THR A 52 2.65 33.28 -27.80
C THR A 52 3.16 32.22 -26.81
N ILE A 53 2.45 31.09 -26.72
CA ILE A 53 2.84 29.96 -25.86
C ILE A 53 4.20 29.43 -26.29
N GLU A 54 4.44 29.35 -27.58
CA GLU A 54 5.66 28.86 -28.21
C GLU A 54 6.86 29.74 -27.84
N ALA A 55 6.71 31.06 -27.96
CA ALA A 55 7.76 31.99 -27.62
C ALA A 55 8.10 31.95 -26.11
N LYS A 56 7.09 31.82 -25.26
CA LYS A 56 7.30 31.67 -23.80
C LYS A 56 8.04 30.37 -23.48
N ARG A 57 7.68 29.25 -24.12
CA ARG A 57 8.33 27.94 -23.91
C ARG A 57 9.73 27.89 -24.50
N TYR A 58 9.97 28.48 -25.67
CA TYR A 58 11.32 28.60 -26.23
C TYR A 58 12.21 29.45 -25.31
N ARG A 59 11.73 30.60 -24.84
CA ARG A 59 12.47 31.43 -23.86
C ARG A 59 12.74 30.65 -22.57
N HIS A 60 11.77 29.90 -22.08
CA HIS A 60 11.99 29.05 -20.90
C HIS A 60 13.12 28.04 -21.13
N VAL A 61 13.18 27.40 -22.29
CA VAL A 61 14.27 26.49 -22.64
C VAL A 61 15.61 27.22 -22.66
N VAL A 62 15.72 28.32 -23.34
CA VAL A 62 16.98 29.07 -23.50
C VAL A 62 17.42 29.68 -22.17
N GLU A 63 16.54 30.35 -21.45
CA GLU A 63 16.89 31.11 -20.23
C GLU A 63 17.06 30.22 -19.01
N ASN A 64 16.15 29.28 -18.81
CA ASN A 64 16.08 28.51 -17.57
C ASN A 64 16.73 27.11 -17.69
N ILE A 65 16.65 26.47 -18.85
CA ILE A 65 17.20 25.13 -19.03
C ILE A 65 18.65 25.19 -19.53
N LEU A 66 18.91 26.02 -20.57
CA LEU A 66 20.22 26.19 -21.15
C LEU A 66 21.03 27.36 -20.54
N GLU A 67 20.47 28.04 -19.55
CA GLU A 67 21.15 29.09 -18.77
C GLU A 67 21.76 30.20 -19.62
N GLN A 68 21.11 30.50 -20.76
CA GLN A 68 21.61 31.46 -21.78
C GLN A 68 23.02 31.14 -22.32
N ASP A 69 23.42 29.88 -22.32
CA ASP A 69 24.68 29.43 -22.88
C ASP A 69 24.55 29.44 -24.42
N SER A 70 25.32 30.27 -25.08
CA SER A 70 25.21 30.48 -26.54
C SER A 70 25.47 29.21 -27.34
N ALA A 71 26.44 28.39 -26.93
CA ALA A 71 26.74 27.14 -27.63
C ALA A 71 25.65 26.09 -27.43
N ALA A 72 25.05 26.03 -26.24
CA ALA A 72 23.92 25.14 -26.00
C ALA A 72 22.67 25.60 -26.79
N GLN A 73 22.47 26.90 -26.92
CA GLN A 73 21.44 27.48 -27.77
C GLN A 73 21.66 27.15 -29.25
N ASP A 74 22.91 27.27 -29.74
CA ASP A 74 23.25 26.89 -31.11
C ASP A 74 22.92 25.42 -31.39
N VAL A 75 23.20 24.50 -30.45
CA VAL A 75 22.82 23.09 -30.57
C VAL A 75 21.30 22.90 -30.62
N LEU A 76 20.56 23.65 -29.80
CA LEU A 76 19.10 23.62 -29.81
C LEU A 76 18.55 24.06 -31.15
N ASP A 77 19.00 25.22 -31.67
CA ASP A 77 18.50 25.81 -32.88
C ASP A 77 18.80 24.96 -34.12
N LEU A 78 20.01 24.39 -34.19
CA LEU A 78 20.38 23.46 -35.24
C LEU A 78 19.57 22.17 -35.20
N SER A 79 19.31 21.66 -33.99
CA SER A 79 18.50 20.43 -33.85
C SER A 79 17.05 20.67 -34.24
N LEU A 80 16.47 21.79 -33.89
CA LEU A 80 15.10 22.17 -34.27
C LEU A 80 15.01 22.40 -35.78
N ALA A 81 16.02 23.02 -36.40
CA ALA A 81 16.07 23.19 -37.84
C ALA A 81 16.11 21.85 -38.58
N ALA A 82 16.91 20.91 -38.08
CA ALA A 82 16.97 19.57 -38.69
C ALA A 82 15.63 18.82 -38.56
N MET A 83 14.86 19.04 -37.50
CA MET A 83 13.54 18.44 -37.36
C MET A 83 12.46 19.09 -38.23
N LEU A 84 12.54 20.39 -38.43
CA LEU A 84 11.55 21.15 -39.19
C LEU A 84 11.79 21.16 -40.71
N TYR A 85 13.05 21.08 -41.10
CA TYR A 85 13.47 21.16 -42.48
C TYR A 85 14.32 19.93 -42.90
N PRO A 86 13.78 18.99 -43.66
CA PRO A 86 14.47 17.75 -44.06
C PRO A 86 15.80 17.96 -44.80
N GLU A 87 15.95 19.09 -45.48
CA GLU A 87 17.18 19.41 -46.19
C GLU A 87 18.38 19.60 -45.27
N PHE A 88 18.13 20.12 -44.03
CA PHE A 88 19.17 20.26 -43.01
C PHE A 88 19.56 18.93 -42.41
N ASP A 89 18.65 17.95 -42.30
CA ASP A 89 18.92 16.63 -41.75
C ASP A 89 19.97 15.88 -42.63
N ILE A 90 19.98 16.08 -43.92
CA ILE A 90 20.95 15.48 -44.84
C ILE A 90 22.37 16.02 -44.62
N VAL A 91 22.49 17.29 -44.28
CA VAL A 91 23.79 17.95 -44.07
C VAL A 91 24.34 17.59 -42.69
N LEU A 92 23.48 17.55 -41.67
CA LEU A 92 23.86 17.29 -40.28
C LEU A 92 24.17 15.80 -39.98
N LYS A 93 23.61 14.87 -40.75
CA LYS A 93 23.94 13.43 -40.64
C LYS A 93 25.37 13.05 -40.98
N LYS A 94 26.10 13.89 -41.71
CA LYS A 94 27.50 13.63 -42.06
C LYS A 94 28.52 14.09 -41.03
N GLU A 95 28.13 15.01 -40.16
CA GLU A 95 28.97 15.48 -39.04
C GLU A 95 28.13 15.49 -37.77
N THR A 96 28.72 15.06 -36.64
CA THR A 96 28.03 15.12 -35.36
C THR A 96 27.74 16.59 -35.02
N LEU A 97 26.54 16.90 -34.54
CA LEU A 97 26.08 18.25 -34.27
C LEU A 97 27.05 18.99 -33.32
N PHE A 98 27.53 18.26 -32.30
CA PHE A 98 28.51 18.75 -31.35
C PHE A 98 29.89 18.99 -31.98
N GLY A 99 30.29 18.14 -32.95
CA GLY A 99 31.54 18.30 -33.68
C GLY A 99 31.55 19.52 -34.59
N VAL A 100 30.39 19.91 -35.15
CA VAL A 100 30.24 21.11 -35.98
C VAL A 100 30.40 22.37 -35.16
N THR A 101 29.73 22.48 -34.04
CA THR A 101 29.82 23.66 -33.13
C THR A 101 31.21 23.80 -32.51
N VAL A 102 31.90 22.71 -32.23
CA VAL A 102 33.26 22.70 -31.70
C VAL A 102 34.32 23.02 -32.74
N LYS A 103 34.19 22.55 -34.01
CA LYS A 103 35.17 22.83 -35.07
C LYS A 103 35.18 24.30 -35.51
N ASN A 104 34.05 24.98 -35.41
CA ASN A 104 33.83 26.24 -36.15
C ASN A 104 33.99 27.53 -35.40
N GLY A 105 34.57 27.55 -34.23
CA GLY A 105 34.83 28.85 -33.64
C GLY A 105 35.26 28.82 -32.18
N TRP A 106 35.06 27.75 -31.51
CA TRP A 106 35.30 27.70 -30.09
C TRP A 106 36.72 27.30 -29.70
N PHE A 107 37.48 26.72 -30.64
CA PHE A 107 38.86 26.28 -30.48
C PHE A 107 39.88 27.01 -31.35
N ALA A 108 39.47 28.03 -32.12
CA ALA A 108 40.34 28.67 -33.09
C ALA A 108 41.38 29.65 -32.48
N GLU A 109 41.24 30.04 -31.25
CA GLU A 109 42.26 30.94 -30.62
C GLU A 109 42.87 30.27 -29.38
N GLY A 110 44.07 29.75 -29.61
CA GLY A 110 44.85 28.97 -28.70
C GLY A 110 45.10 29.48 -27.28
N ASN A 111 44.20 29.13 -26.36
CA ASN A 111 44.47 29.22 -24.91
C ASN A 111 43.97 27.97 -24.21
N GLU A 112 44.88 27.32 -23.54
CA GLU A 112 44.72 26.07 -22.83
C GLU A 112 43.79 26.21 -21.62
N HIS A 113 42.99 25.19 -21.35
CA HIS A 113 42.18 24.90 -20.17
C HIS A 113 40.84 25.64 -19.89
N PRO A 114 40.60 26.94 -20.04
CA PRO A 114 39.25 27.51 -19.79
C PRO A 114 38.18 26.95 -20.71
N GLN A 115 38.57 26.55 -21.90
CA GLN A 115 37.66 26.02 -22.92
C GLN A 115 37.05 24.65 -22.58
N TYR A 116 37.81 23.77 -21.88
CA TYR A 116 37.31 22.46 -21.48
C TYR A 116 36.18 22.57 -20.43
N ALA A 117 36.31 23.45 -19.47
CA ALA A 117 35.27 23.70 -18.45
C ALA A 117 33.98 24.26 -19.08
N GLN A 118 34.11 25.15 -20.06
CA GLN A 118 32.97 25.71 -20.77
C GLN A 118 32.27 24.62 -21.59
N LEU A 119 33.04 23.78 -22.25
CA LEU A 119 32.51 22.69 -23.06
C LEU A 119 31.77 21.64 -22.21
N LEU A 120 32.32 21.32 -21.05
CA LEU A 120 31.63 20.45 -20.07
C LEU A 120 30.33 21.09 -19.56
N LYS A 121 30.32 22.41 -19.39
CA LYS A 121 29.10 23.13 -19.02
C LYS A 121 28.05 22.99 -20.11
N THR A 122 28.39 23.34 -21.34
CA THR A 122 27.52 23.21 -22.52
C THR A 122 26.99 21.79 -22.69
N TYR A 123 27.85 20.78 -22.58
CA TYR A 123 27.46 19.37 -22.62
C TYR A 123 26.42 19.02 -21.54
N ARG A 124 26.65 19.45 -20.28
CA ARG A 124 25.69 19.22 -19.19
C ARG A 124 24.34 19.88 -19.43
N LEU A 125 24.34 21.07 -20.02
CA LEU A 125 23.11 21.79 -20.37
C LEU A 125 22.37 21.12 -21.51
N CYS A 126 23.05 20.74 -22.58
CA CYS A 126 22.45 19.99 -23.68
C CYS A 126 21.87 18.64 -23.25
N ARG A 127 22.51 17.95 -22.32
CA ARG A 127 22.03 16.68 -21.73
C ARG A 127 20.68 16.81 -21.01
N ARG A 128 20.27 18.00 -20.63
CA ARG A 128 18.94 18.27 -20.03
C ARG A 128 17.81 18.07 -21.04
N ILE A 129 18.08 18.27 -22.33
CA ILE A 129 17.10 18.25 -23.42
C ILE A 129 17.30 17.09 -24.39
N PHE A 130 18.56 16.76 -24.72
CA PHE A 130 18.94 15.78 -25.73
C PHE A 130 19.45 14.48 -25.11
N ASP A 131 19.13 13.35 -25.76
CA ASP A 131 19.68 12.04 -25.45
C ASP A 131 21.09 11.95 -26.04
N LEU A 132 22.10 12.24 -25.24
CA LEU A 132 23.51 12.21 -25.64
C LEU A 132 24.13 10.86 -25.27
N ASP A 133 24.85 10.24 -26.19
CA ASP A 133 25.53 8.95 -25.96
C ASP A 133 26.77 9.12 -25.07
N ASP A 134 26.62 8.82 -23.78
CA ASP A 134 27.67 8.91 -22.77
C ASP A 134 28.80 7.88 -22.95
N GLN A 135 28.66 6.91 -23.88
CA GLN A 135 29.65 5.85 -24.03
C GLN A 135 30.76 6.20 -25.05
N LYS A 136 30.53 7.19 -25.89
CA LYS A 136 31.53 7.62 -26.87
C LYS A 136 32.47 8.66 -26.26
N TYR A 137 33.68 8.27 -26.02
CA TYR A 137 34.75 9.20 -25.60
C TYR A 137 35.62 9.51 -26.85
N PRO A 138 35.88 10.78 -27.13
CA PRO A 138 35.46 12.01 -26.45
C PRO A 138 34.03 12.40 -26.85
N PHE A 139 33.26 13.02 -25.94
CA PHE A 139 31.86 13.44 -26.09
C PHE A 139 31.60 14.40 -27.28
N PHE A 140 32.64 14.88 -27.91
CA PHE A 140 32.57 15.68 -29.16
C PHE A 140 32.01 14.91 -30.36
N ASN A 141 31.95 13.59 -30.28
CA ASN A 141 31.37 12.72 -31.31
C ASN A 141 30.01 12.16 -30.91
N SER A 142 29.40 12.67 -29.84
CA SER A 142 28.06 12.25 -29.44
C SER A 142 27.02 12.71 -30.45
N GLU A 143 26.16 11.80 -30.89
CA GLU A 143 24.99 12.14 -31.70
C GLU A 143 23.93 12.79 -30.79
N CYS A 144 23.40 13.93 -31.23
CA CYS A 144 22.24 14.54 -30.57
C CYS A 144 20.97 13.87 -31.11
N ASN A 145 20.39 12.96 -30.32
CA ASN A 145 19.13 12.35 -30.67
C ASN A 145 17.98 13.25 -30.18
N THR A 146 17.28 13.84 -31.15
CA THR A 146 16.05 14.61 -30.91
C THR A 146 14.84 13.72 -31.17
N ASP A 147 13.81 13.89 -30.35
CA ASP A 147 12.52 13.26 -30.56
C ASP A 147 11.40 14.33 -30.70
N ASN A 148 10.24 13.91 -31.19
CA ASN A 148 9.09 14.79 -31.40
C ASN A 148 8.56 15.42 -30.10
N ARG A 149 9.04 15.01 -28.94
CA ARG A 149 8.56 15.53 -27.64
C ARG A 149 8.99 16.98 -27.40
N LEU A 150 10.19 17.34 -27.87
CA LEU A 150 10.64 18.73 -27.81
C LEU A 150 9.74 19.64 -28.64
N LEU A 151 9.39 19.24 -29.86
CA LEU A 151 8.47 19.98 -30.71
C LEU A 151 7.07 20.06 -30.11
N ALA A 152 6.54 18.96 -29.58
CA ALA A 152 5.25 18.92 -28.89
C ALA A 152 5.22 19.86 -27.69
N PHE A 153 6.28 19.88 -26.88
CA PHE A 153 6.41 20.83 -25.76
C PHE A 153 6.42 22.27 -26.26
N LEU A 154 7.23 22.61 -27.27
CA LEU A 154 7.32 23.96 -27.79
C LEU A 154 6.00 24.43 -28.42
N SER A 155 5.25 23.54 -29.09
CA SER A 155 3.95 23.86 -29.68
C SER A 155 2.78 23.97 -28.70
N GLY A 156 3.00 23.73 -27.41
CA GLY A 156 1.93 23.80 -26.42
C GLY A 156 1.10 22.52 -26.31
N ASP A 157 1.46 21.45 -27.04
CA ASP A 157 0.77 20.17 -26.98
C ASP A 157 1.21 19.38 -25.75
N ASP A 158 0.43 19.49 -24.66
CA ASP A 158 0.62 18.75 -23.43
C ASP A 158 -0.16 17.41 -23.42
N GLU A 159 -1.05 17.17 -24.37
CA GLU A 159 -1.85 15.94 -24.43
C GLU A 159 -1.01 14.72 -24.86
N THR A 160 0.05 14.94 -25.59
CA THR A 160 1.06 13.91 -25.91
C THR A 160 1.92 13.48 -24.72
N GLN A 161 1.49 13.77 -23.49
CA GLN A 161 2.16 13.43 -22.22
C GLN A 161 2.42 11.94 -22.03
N ARG A 162 1.81 11.07 -22.81
CA ARG A 162 2.20 9.66 -22.91
C ARG A 162 3.40 9.55 -23.83
N VAL A 163 4.59 9.65 -23.25
CA VAL A 163 5.82 9.34 -23.96
C VAL A 163 5.65 7.96 -24.59
N ALA A 164 5.52 7.92 -25.91
CA ALA A 164 5.26 6.69 -26.64
C ALA A 164 6.32 5.65 -26.30
N GLY A 165 5.91 4.52 -25.73
CA GLY A 165 6.79 3.39 -25.41
C GLY A 165 7.38 3.35 -23.99
N ILE A 166 7.20 4.38 -23.14
CA ILE A 166 7.65 4.37 -21.74
C ILE A 166 6.44 4.55 -20.82
N GLY A 167 5.72 3.49 -20.61
CA GLY A 167 4.35 3.46 -20.13
C GLY A 167 4.06 3.93 -18.71
N LYS A 168 4.94 4.67 -17.99
CA LYS A 168 4.68 5.03 -16.61
C LYS A 168 5.39 6.28 -16.08
N LEU A 169 5.72 7.24 -16.91
CA LEU A 169 5.95 8.62 -16.50
C LEU A 169 4.60 9.35 -16.47
N ASN A 170 4.23 9.93 -15.35
CA ASN A 170 3.02 10.74 -15.22
C ASN A 170 3.40 12.16 -14.81
N LEU A 171 3.07 13.11 -15.66
CA LEU A 171 3.22 14.52 -15.35
C LEU A 171 1.97 15.01 -14.62
N TYR A 172 2.16 15.63 -13.48
CA TYR A 172 1.11 16.34 -12.72
C TYR A 172 1.37 17.84 -12.79
N LEU A 173 0.46 18.55 -13.43
CA LEU A 173 0.47 20.03 -13.52
C LEU A 173 -0.58 20.58 -12.55
N TYR A 174 -0.14 21.32 -11.55
CA TYR A 174 -1.03 21.85 -10.50
C TYR A 174 -2.11 22.80 -11.06
N GLU A 175 -1.82 23.53 -12.13
CA GLU A 175 -2.77 24.45 -12.77
C GLU A 175 -3.92 23.74 -13.48
N GLN A 176 -3.70 22.52 -13.94
CA GLN A 176 -4.73 21.70 -14.61
C GLN A 176 -5.63 20.95 -13.64
N ASP A 177 -5.26 20.93 -12.35
CA ASP A 177 -6.05 20.25 -11.31
C ASP A 177 -7.21 21.12 -10.82
N LYS A 178 -8.30 21.12 -11.58
CA LYS A 178 -9.51 21.92 -11.28
C LYS A 178 -10.30 21.41 -10.06
N LYS A 179 -10.11 20.14 -9.67
CA LYS A 179 -10.84 19.53 -8.55
C LYS A 179 -10.22 19.90 -7.20
N GLY A 180 -8.96 20.29 -7.19
CA GLY A 180 -8.18 20.45 -5.98
C GLY A 180 -7.82 19.08 -5.35
N GLN A 181 -6.90 19.11 -4.42
CA GLN A 181 -6.44 17.93 -3.71
C GLN A 181 -6.85 18.00 -2.24
N THR A 182 -7.20 16.87 -1.66
CA THR A 182 -7.46 16.73 -0.22
C THR A 182 -6.41 15.85 0.43
N THR A 183 -6.15 16.03 1.72
CA THR A 183 -5.26 15.15 2.47
C THR A 183 -5.95 14.60 3.71
N TYR A 184 -5.56 13.42 4.10
CA TYR A 184 -5.97 12.76 5.35
C TYR A 184 -4.93 12.96 6.47
N ASP A 185 -3.73 13.42 6.13
CA ASP A 185 -2.61 13.64 7.06
C ASP A 185 -2.04 15.05 6.87
N GLU A 186 -2.63 16.02 7.58
CA GLU A 186 -2.22 17.42 7.50
C GLU A 186 -0.82 17.67 8.06
N ASP A 187 -0.41 16.90 9.07
CA ASP A 187 0.91 17.06 9.69
C ASP A 187 2.03 16.59 8.75
N ALA A 188 1.88 15.41 8.16
CA ALA A 188 2.81 14.92 7.15
C ALA A 188 2.81 15.82 5.91
N ALA A 189 1.64 16.30 5.49
CA ALA A 189 1.50 17.23 4.37
C ALA A 189 2.22 18.57 4.65
N GLY A 190 2.05 19.16 5.83
CA GLY A 190 2.72 20.40 6.22
C GLY A 190 4.24 20.28 6.19
N LYS A 191 4.79 19.20 6.75
CA LYS A 191 6.23 18.88 6.69
C LYS A 191 6.70 18.71 5.25
N LEU A 192 5.94 17.96 4.44
CA LEU A 192 6.28 17.71 3.05
C LEU A 192 6.33 19.00 2.23
N ILE A 193 5.34 19.88 2.37
CA ILE A 193 5.32 21.18 1.68
C ILE A 193 6.57 21.98 2.03
N HIS A 194 6.89 22.07 3.33
CA HIS A 194 8.07 22.81 3.81
C HIS A 194 9.37 22.19 3.24
N TYR A 195 9.53 20.89 3.27
CA TYR A 195 10.75 20.24 2.76
C TYR A 195 10.86 20.29 1.24
N MET A 196 9.77 20.21 0.50
CA MET A 196 9.78 20.41 -0.96
C MET A 196 10.21 21.83 -1.36
N GLU A 197 10.04 22.81 -0.48
CA GLU A 197 10.52 24.17 -0.71
C GLU A 197 12.00 24.30 -0.39
N SER A 198 12.42 23.82 0.78
CA SER A 198 13.76 24.06 1.35
C SER A 198 14.82 23.07 0.91
N SER A 199 14.44 21.83 0.56
CA SER A 199 15.36 20.73 0.36
C SER A 199 15.41 20.24 -1.08
N LYS A 200 16.57 19.69 -1.49
CA LYS A 200 16.74 19.06 -2.81
C LYS A 200 16.29 17.60 -2.81
N LEU A 201 16.40 16.91 -1.67
CA LEU A 201 16.02 15.51 -1.52
C LEU A 201 15.06 15.35 -0.35
N VAL A 202 13.86 14.84 -0.64
CA VAL A 202 12.86 14.50 0.36
C VAL A 202 12.51 13.02 0.24
N VAL A 203 12.48 12.30 1.35
CA VAL A 203 12.18 10.87 1.39
C VAL A 203 10.88 10.65 2.16
N LEU A 204 9.85 10.15 1.50
CA LEU A 204 8.61 9.71 2.13
C LEU A 204 8.71 8.22 2.46
N LYS A 205 8.75 7.89 3.74
CA LYS A 205 8.76 6.51 4.23
C LYS A 205 7.36 6.10 4.69
N GLY A 206 6.93 4.93 4.28
CA GLY A 206 5.64 4.36 4.72
C GLY A 206 5.34 3.06 4.00
N LYS A 207 4.38 2.30 4.52
CA LYS A 207 3.95 1.02 3.94
C LYS A 207 3.48 1.18 2.48
N VAL A 208 3.47 0.07 1.75
CA VAL A 208 2.88 0.03 0.41
C VAL A 208 1.40 0.40 0.50
N GLY A 209 0.90 1.23 -0.43
CA GLY A 209 -0.49 1.69 -0.40
C GLY A 209 -0.78 2.83 0.61
N SER A 210 0.23 3.37 1.33
CA SER A 210 0.02 4.42 2.33
C SER A 210 -0.35 5.80 1.76
N GLY A 211 -0.64 5.92 0.47
CA GLY A 211 -1.01 7.20 -0.13
C GLY A 211 0.13 8.21 -0.26
N LYS A 212 1.39 7.75 -0.26
CA LYS A 212 2.54 8.64 -0.46
C LYS A 212 2.45 9.46 -1.72
N LYS A 213 1.98 8.86 -2.81
CA LYS A 213 1.80 9.53 -4.10
C LYS A 213 0.73 10.62 -4.03
N GLU A 214 -0.38 10.35 -3.37
CA GLU A 214 -1.48 11.30 -3.15
C GLU A 214 -1.02 12.44 -2.25
N LEU A 215 -0.21 12.15 -1.23
CA LEU A 215 0.37 13.18 -0.36
C LEU A 215 1.33 14.10 -1.12
N VAL A 216 2.15 13.55 -2.03
CA VAL A 216 3.02 14.34 -2.92
C VAL A 216 2.18 15.23 -3.85
N LYS A 217 1.09 14.72 -4.43
CA LYS A 217 0.17 15.53 -5.26
C LYS A 217 -0.45 16.68 -4.45
N TYR A 218 -0.92 16.37 -3.25
CA TYR A 218 -1.49 17.39 -2.37
C TYR A 218 -0.48 18.49 -2.03
N ALA A 219 0.75 18.11 -1.65
CA ALA A 219 1.83 19.05 -1.36
C ALA A 219 2.19 19.89 -2.59
N ALA A 220 2.23 19.28 -3.76
CA ALA A 220 2.47 19.94 -5.03
C ALA A 220 1.36 20.97 -5.37
N TYR A 221 0.11 20.56 -5.20
CA TYR A 221 -1.04 21.47 -5.41
C TYR A 221 -0.98 22.70 -4.49
N LYS A 222 -0.74 22.48 -3.19
CA LYS A 222 -0.62 23.55 -2.21
C LYS A 222 0.61 24.44 -2.43
N GLY A 223 1.74 23.85 -2.79
CA GLY A 223 3.00 24.55 -3.09
C GLY A 223 3.08 25.10 -4.50
N LYS A 224 2.01 24.99 -5.33
CA LYS A 224 1.97 25.42 -6.74
C LYS A 224 3.17 24.89 -7.54
N ARG A 225 3.41 23.60 -7.49
CA ARG A 225 4.53 22.92 -8.13
C ARG A 225 4.06 21.82 -9.07
N ASN A 226 4.79 21.65 -10.16
CA ASN A 226 4.60 20.52 -11.06
C ASN A 226 5.41 19.32 -10.57
N ILE A 227 4.92 18.11 -10.84
CA ILE A 227 5.59 16.85 -10.46
C ILE A 227 5.67 15.91 -11.66
N VAL A 228 6.85 15.33 -11.86
CA VAL A 228 7.06 14.18 -12.74
C VAL A 228 7.11 12.92 -11.88
N PHE A 229 6.05 12.12 -11.92
CA PHE A 229 6.01 10.83 -11.24
C PHE A 229 6.67 9.75 -12.08
N CYS A 230 7.54 8.98 -11.47
CA CYS A 230 8.14 7.80 -12.06
C CYS A 230 8.03 6.59 -11.13
N ASP A 231 7.52 5.48 -11.66
CA ASP A 231 7.42 4.22 -10.93
C ASP A 231 8.69 3.39 -11.14
N PHE A 232 9.45 3.17 -10.06
CA PHE A 232 10.69 2.40 -10.08
C PHE A 232 10.49 0.95 -10.57
N SER A 233 9.29 0.38 -10.44
CA SER A 233 8.99 -0.96 -10.94
C SER A 233 9.21 -1.11 -12.45
N CYS A 234 9.14 -0.02 -13.20
CA CYS A 234 9.20 0.02 -14.65
C CYS A 234 10.60 0.09 -15.22
N PHE A 235 11.61 0.33 -14.38
CA PHE A 235 12.99 0.32 -14.82
C PHE A 235 13.46 -1.10 -15.09
N THR A 236 14.17 -1.28 -16.21
CA THR A 236 14.91 -2.49 -16.58
C THR A 236 16.34 -2.09 -16.88
N GLU A 237 17.26 -3.06 -16.90
CA GLU A 237 18.66 -2.78 -17.28
C GLU A 237 18.74 -2.10 -18.64
N ASP A 238 17.91 -2.53 -19.61
CA ASP A 238 17.91 -2.02 -20.98
C ASP A 238 17.34 -0.59 -21.11
N ASN A 239 16.37 -0.21 -20.27
CA ASN A 239 15.67 1.08 -20.41
C ASN A 239 16.13 2.15 -19.40
N PHE A 240 17.02 1.80 -18.48
CA PHE A 240 17.38 2.64 -17.33
C PHE A 240 17.88 4.04 -17.75
N LYS A 241 18.87 4.09 -18.64
CA LYS A 241 19.43 5.37 -19.12
C LYS A 241 18.39 6.22 -19.85
N ARG A 242 17.58 5.58 -20.68
CA ARG A 242 16.52 6.24 -21.43
C ARG A 242 15.44 6.80 -20.51
N MET A 243 15.04 6.06 -19.47
CA MET A 243 14.08 6.53 -18.46
C MET A 243 14.61 7.72 -17.69
N LEU A 244 15.88 7.66 -17.26
CA LEU A 244 16.54 8.76 -16.55
C LEU A 244 16.57 10.03 -17.43
N PHE A 245 16.88 9.89 -18.71
CA PHE A 245 16.84 11.00 -19.67
C PHE A 245 15.45 11.63 -19.75
N HIS A 246 14.40 10.82 -19.96
CA HIS A 246 13.04 11.34 -20.07
C HIS A 246 12.55 12.02 -18.79
N MET A 247 12.86 11.44 -17.63
CA MET A 247 12.52 12.08 -16.33
C MET A 247 13.18 13.46 -16.19
N ARG A 248 14.46 13.53 -16.52
CA ARG A 248 15.24 14.78 -16.49
C ARG A 248 14.63 15.82 -17.40
N ARG A 249 14.39 15.47 -18.67
CA ARG A 249 13.83 16.36 -19.66
C ARG A 249 12.45 16.92 -19.27
N GLU A 250 11.52 16.04 -18.89
CA GLU A 250 10.18 16.47 -18.47
C GLU A 250 10.26 17.35 -17.22
N ALA A 251 11.16 17.04 -16.27
CA ALA A 251 11.35 17.88 -15.09
C ALA A 251 11.84 19.29 -15.44
N PHE A 252 12.78 19.42 -16.39
CA PHE A 252 13.24 20.73 -16.85
C PHE A 252 12.18 21.47 -17.68
N PHE A 253 11.45 20.77 -18.57
CA PHE A 253 10.41 21.41 -19.39
C PHE A 253 9.32 22.10 -18.57
N TYR A 254 8.95 21.51 -17.44
CA TYR A 254 7.84 21.97 -16.62
C TYR A 254 8.26 22.57 -15.26
N ASP A 255 9.55 22.81 -15.05
CA ASP A 255 10.10 23.20 -13.74
C ASP A 255 9.54 22.31 -12.62
N ALA A 256 9.59 21.00 -12.83
CA ALA A 256 8.91 20.04 -12.00
C ALA A 256 9.88 19.33 -11.02
N THR A 257 9.37 19.00 -9.84
CA THR A 257 10.03 18.08 -8.92
C THR A 257 9.85 16.64 -9.42
N VAL A 258 10.91 15.83 -9.39
CA VAL A 258 10.83 14.41 -9.74
C VAL A 258 10.38 13.59 -8.53
N ALA A 259 9.31 12.83 -8.67
CA ALA A 259 8.82 11.93 -7.63
C ALA A 259 9.03 10.47 -8.06
N VAL A 260 9.97 9.78 -7.41
CA VAL A 260 10.23 8.36 -7.61
C VAL A 260 9.31 7.57 -6.68
N THR A 261 8.45 6.73 -7.24
CA THR A 261 7.51 5.88 -6.52
C THR A 261 7.84 4.39 -6.70
N GLY A 262 7.21 3.51 -5.94
CA GLY A 262 7.37 2.06 -6.12
C GLY A 262 8.70 1.48 -5.62
N LEU A 263 9.47 2.20 -4.82
CA LEU A 263 10.72 1.70 -4.25
C LEU A 263 10.43 0.83 -3.02
N THR A 264 10.35 -0.48 -3.24
CA THR A 264 10.04 -1.49 -2.21
C THR A 264 11.11 -2.56 -2.13
N GLY A 265 11.25 -3.22 -0.95
CA GLY A 265 12.19 -4.31 -0.78
C GLY A 265 11.95 -5.48 -1.74
N LYS A 266 10.69 -5.75 -2.12
CA LYS A 266 10.34 -6.75 -3.10
C LYS A 266 10.87 -6.39 -4.50
N ILE A 267 10.62 -5.17 -4.96
CA ILE A 267 11.05 -4.71 -6.30
C ILE A 267 12.59 -4.69 -6.40
N LEU A 268 13.28 -4.26 -5.33
CA LEU A 268 14.73 -4.30 -5.29
C LEU A 268 15.27 -5.74 -5.42
N LYS A 269 14.67 -6.70 -4.70
CA LYS A 269 15.04 -8.14 -4.83
C LYS A 269 14.78 -8.69 -6.22
N ASP A 270 13.61 -8.41 -6.79
CA ASP A 270 13.23 -8.87 -8.13
C ASP A 270 14.19 -8.34 -9.19
N LYS A 271 14.70 -7.12 -9.01
CA LYS A 271 15.69 -6.48 -9.91
C LYS A 271 17.14 -6.78 -9.55
N LYS A 272 17.39 -7.51 -8.47
CA LYS A 272 18.74 -7.80 -7.91
C LYS A 272 19.57 -6.53 -7.64
N LEU A 273 18.91 -5.47 -7.19
CA LEU A 273 19.51 -4.18 -6.85
C LEU A 273 19.49 -3.96 -5.34
N THR A 274 20.50 -3.27 -4.84
CA THR A 274 20.50 -2.70 -3.50
C THR A 274 19.84 -1.30 -3.51
N ILE A 275 19.45 -0.80 -2.34
CA ILE A 275 18.95 0.58 -2.20
C ILE A 275 20.03 1.61 -2.57
N GLU A 276 21.28 1.32 -2.30
CA GLU A 276 22.44 2.14 -2.63
C GLU A 276 22.67 2.23 -4.14
N GLU A 277 22.57 1.10 -4.86
CA GLU A 277 22.65 1.08 -6.33
C GLU A 277 21.49 1.86 -6.96
N ALA A 278 20.28 1.74 -6.41
CA ALA A 278 19.14 2.53 -6.86
C ALA A 278 19.34 4.04 -6.62
N TYR A 279 19.95 4.42 -5.49
CA TYR A 279 20.31 5.80 -5.21
C TYR A 279 21.35 6.33 -6.21
N ASN A 280 22.47 5.64 -6.35
CA ASN A 280 23.58 6.07 -7.20
C ASN A 280 23.22 6.09 -8.69
N GLY A 281 22.39 5.14 -9.13
CA GLY A 281 22.01 5.05 -10.53
C GLY A 281 20.89 6.03 -10.95
N LEU A 282 19.95 6.34 -10.06
CA LEU A 282 18.77 7.11 -10.42
C LEU A 282 18.67 8.47 -9.70
N ILE A 283 18.83 8.48 -8.37
CA ILE A 283 18.53 9.66 -7.57
C ILE A 283 19.70 10.66 -7.63
N ALA A 284 20.91 10.20 -7.41
CA ALA A 284 22.10 11.03 -7.41
C ALA A 284 22.31 11.81 -8.72
N PRO A 285 22.15 11.20 -9.93
CA PRO A 285 22.28 11.94 -11.19
C PRO A 285 21.24 13.06 -11.36
N LEU A 286 20.00 12.86 -10.89
CA LEU A 286 18.98 13.92 -10.94
C LEU A 286 19.32 15.10 -10.01
N LEU A 287 19.87 14.80 -8.83
CA LEU A 287 20.32 15.81 -7.88
C LEU A 287 21.56 16.56 -8.37
N GLU A 288 22.46 15.89 -9.10
CA GLU A 288 23.63 16.50 -9.74
C GLU A 288 23.23 17.50 -10.82
N ASP A 289 22.17 17.21 -11.57
CA ASP A 289 21.58 18.13 -12.55
C ASP A 289 20.86 19.33 -11.90
N GLY A 290 20.77 19.37 -10.57
CA GLY A 290 20.13 20.45 -9.82
C GLY A 290 18.66 20.27 -9.57
N LEU A 291 18.05 19.18 -10.01
CA LEU A 291 16.64 18.89 -9.83
C LEU A 291 16.30 18.59 -8.36
N LYS A 292 15.07 18.89 -7.98
CA LYS A 292 14.50 18.47 -6.71
C LYS A 292 13.90 17.07 -6.85
N VAL A 293 14.20 16.18 -5.90
CA VAL A 293 13.76 14.78 -5.94
C VAL A 293 13.00 14.42 -4.68
N CYS A 294 11.84 13.82 -4.86
CA CYS A 294 11.03 13.23 -3.81
C CYS A 294 10.99 11.72 -3.99
N VAL A 295 11.40 10.95 -2.99
CA VAL A 295 11.46 9.49 -3.07
C VAL A 295 10.41 8.87 -2.16
N CYS A 296 9.48 8.13 -2.73
CA CYS A 296 8.49 7.36 -1.99
C CYS A 296 8.98 5.92 -1.82
N CYS A 297 9.44 5.56 -0.64
CA CYS A 297 9.96 4.22 -0.35
C CYS A 297 9.18 3.52 0.78
N GLU A 298 9.41 2.23 0.90
CA GLU A 298 8.90 1.41 2.00
C GLU A 298 9.60 1.79 3.31
N ASP A 299 8.90 1.73 4.44
CA ASP A 299 9.40 2.11 5.75
C ASP A 299 10.58 1.25 6.22
N THR A 300 10.66 0.00 5.76
CA THR A 300 11.76 -0.93 6.03
C THR A 300 13.06 -0.59 5.30
N LEU A 301 13.01 0.31 4.31
CA LEU A 301 14.17 0.70 3.52
C LEU A 301 14.85 1.93 4.11
N GLU A 302 16.15 1.84 4.32
CA GLU A 302 16.97 2.98 4.73
C GLU A 302 17.71 3.55 3.52
N LEU A 303 17.17 4.63 2.96
CA LEU A 303 17.82 5.37 1.89
C LEU A 303 18.75 6.38 2.52
N ILE A 304 20.06 6.07 2.49
CA ILE A 304 21.14 6.93 2.98
C ILE A 304 21.90 7.44 1.76
N PRO A 305 21.97 8.77 1.53
CA PRO A 305 22.79 9.33 0.47
C PRO A 305 24.28 8.97 0.65
N THR A 306 24.89 8.42 -0.39
CA THR A 306 26.30 8.00 -0.38
C THR A 306 27.26 9.14 -0.70
N ASP A 307 26.74 10.24 -1.22
CA ASP A 307 27.49 11.43 -1.65
C ASP A 307 27.55 12.57 -0.61
N GLY A 308 27.17 12.26 0.63
CA GLY A 308 27.20 13.21 1.74
C GLY A 308 26.05 14.23 1.76
N ARG A 309 25.06 14.12 0.87
CA ARG A 309 23.87 14.97 0.90
C ARG A 309 22.96 14.59 2.07
N VAL A 310 22.14 15.54 2.51
CA VAL A 310 21.13 15.32 3.55
C VAL A 310 19.78 15.09 2.90
N ALA A 311 19.07 14.08 3.39
CA ALA A 311 17.69 13.79 3.00
C ALA A 311 16.76 14.15 4.15
N ASP A 312 15.74 14.96 3.87
CA ASP A 312 14.64 15.18 4.82
C ASP A 312 13.62 14.06 4.73
N VAL A 313 13.26 13.49 5.87
CA VAL A 313 12.42 12.30 5.93
C VAL A 313 11.04 12.64 6.49
N VAL A 314 10.00 12.29 5.73
CA VAL A 314 8.60 12.35 6.17
C VAL A 314 8.08 10.94 6.33
N LYS A 315 7.62 10.57 7.53
CA LYS A 315 6.95 9.29 7.77
C LYS A 315 5.47 9.43 7.50
N VAL A 316 4.93 8.49 6.74
CA VAL A 316 3.50 8.41 6.40
C VAL A 316 2.94 7.16 7.06
N GLU A 317 2.16 7.35 8.12
CA GLU A 317 1.59 6.26 8.91
C GLU A 317 0.10 6.09 8.58
N ILE A 318 -0.30 4.87 8.19
CA ILE A 318 -1.73 4.53 7.99
C ILE A 318 -2.34 3.91 9.24
N GLY A 319 -1.54 3.48 10.18
CA GLY A 319 -1.96 2.56 11.24
C GLY A 319 -2.77 3.18 12.39
N SER A 320 -2.84 4.51 12.52
CA SER A 320 -3.63 5.11 13.59
C SER A 320 -5.12 5.15 13.21
N ARG A 321 -5.98 4.93 14.21
CA ARG A 321 -7.43 4.98 14.04
C ARG A 321 -7.91 6.33 13.54
N SER A 322 -7.34 7.41 14.04
CA SER A 322 -7.66 8.77 13.66
C SER A 322 -7.36 9.05 12.18
N VAL A 323 -6.23 8.56 11.69
CA VAL A 323 -5.85 8.67 10.26
C VAL A 323 -6.82 7.87 9.39
N SER A 324 -7.18 6.65 9.77
CA SER A 324 -8.16 5.84 9.04
C SER A 324 -9.52 6.54 8.94
N ILE A 325 -10.04 7.10 10.04
CA ILE A 325 -11.31 7.83 10.04
C ILE A 325 -11.23 9.07 9.14
N ARG A 326 -10.13 9.82 9.17
CA ARG A 326 -9.94 10.99 8.29
C ARG A 326 -9.89 10.59 6.83
N LEU A 327 -9.22 9.49 6.51
CA LEU A 327 -9.15 8.95 5.15
C LEU A 327 -10.53 8.57 4.62
N TRP A 328 -11.33 7.84 5.41
CA TRP A 328 -12.72 7.52 5.07
C TRP A 328 -13.55 8.79 4.82
N LYS A 329 -13.45 9.79 5.69
CA LYS A 329 -14.16 11.08 5.53
C LYS A 329 -13.73 11.83 4.28
N SER A 330 -12.43 11.85 3.99
CA SER A 330 -11.87 12.53 2.81
C SER A 330 -12.41 11.91 1.52
N LEU A 331 -12.33 10.59 1.40
CA LEU A 331 -12.80 9.88 0.21
C LEU A 331 -14.33 9.90 0.07
N ALA A 332 -15.06 9.72 1.16
CA ALA A 332 -16.53 9.84 1.14
C ALA A 332 -16.96 11.22 0.61
N LYS A 333 -16.28 12.30 1.01
CA LYS A 333 -16.51 13.64 0.50
C LYS A 333 -16.16 13.76 -0.99
N GLU A 334 -15.03 13.21 -1.41
CA GLU A 334 -14.58 13.24 -2.80
C GLU A 334 -15.56 12.53 -3.75
N TYR A 335 -16.04 11.35 -3.34
CA TYR A 335 -17.00 10.55 -4.11
C TYR A 335 -18.46 10.96 -3.88
N GLY A 336 -18.74 11.96 -3.03
CA GLY A 336 -20.09 12.46 -2.74
C GLY A 336 -20.99 11.45 -2.02
N MET A 337 -20.41 10.52 -1.25
CA MET A 337 -21.12 9.45 -0.55
C MET A 337 -21.35 9.81 0.92
N ASN A 338 -22.58 9.58 1.41
CA ASN A 338 -22.92 9.74 2.82
C ASN A 338 -22.91 8.39 3.53
N MET A 339 -21.99 8.20 4.49
CA MET A 339 -21.81 6.95 5.24
C MET A 339 -21.22 7.22 6.62
N ASP A 340 -21.34 6.27 7.55
CA ASP A 340 -20.72 6.38 8.88
C ASP A 340 -19.22 6.10 8.80
N CYS A 341 -18.46 7.13 8.40
CA CYS A 341 -17.00 7.06 8.27
C CYS A 341 -16.29 6.78 9.61
N VAL A 342 -16.91 7.11 10.75
CA VAL A 342 -16.31 6.86 12.06
C VAL A 342 -16.36 5.37 12.39
N SER A 343 -17.52 4.76 12.20
CA SER A 343 -17.69 3.32 12.39
C SER A 343 -16.83 2.53 11.42
N LEU A 344 -16.89 2.87 10.12
CA LEU A 344 -16.12 2.17 9.07
C LEU A 344 -14.61 2.32 9.25
N GLY A 345 -14.11 3.53 9.51
CA GLY A 345 -12.67 3.78 9.72
C GLY A 345 -12.14 3.15 11.02
N THR A 346 -13.01 2.88 11.97
CA THR A 346 -12.66 2.14 13.19
C THR A 346 -12.51 0.65 12.92
N ARG A 347 -13.43 0.08 12.13
CA ARG A 347 -13.50 -1.37 11.83
C ARG A 347 -12.52 -1.79 10.74
N TYR A 348 -12.37 -0.96 9.70
CA TYR A 348 -11.60 -1.29 8.49
C TYR A 348 -10.47 -0.29 8.26
N LYS A 349 -9.26 -0.67 8.66
CA LYS A 349 -8.02 0.07 8.38
C LYS A 349 -7.48 -0.39 7.02
N LEU A 350 -8.03 0.16 5.96
CA LEU A 350 -7.58 -0.10 4.60
C LEU A 350 -6.53 0.93 4.18
N SER A 351 -5.63 0.53 3.31
CA SER A 351 -4.71 1.44 2.65
C SER A 351 -5.47 2.41 1.74
N VAL A 352 -4.82 3.50 1.33
CA VAL A 352 -5.43 4.48 0.42
C VAL A 352 -5.84 3.84 -0.90
N ASP A 353 -5.00 2.95 -1.43
CA ASP A 353 -5.26 2.26 -2.70
C ASP A 353 -6.43 1.28 -2.58
N GLU A 354 -6.49 0.48 -1.51
CA GLU A 354 -7.59 -0.44 -1.22
C GLU A 354 -8.90 0.31 -1.03
N LEU A 355 -8.85 1.41 -0.29
CA LEU A 355 -10.04 2.21 -0.04
C LEU A 355 -10.54 2.92 -1.31
N ASN A 356 -9.64 3.46 -2.13
CA ASN A 356 -9.99 3.99 -3.45
C ASN A 356 -10.68 2.93 -4.32
N TYR A 357 -10.16 1.70 -4.32
CA TYR A 357 -10.80 0.60 -5.04
C TYR A 357 -12.20 0.31 -4.52
N VAL A 358 -12.41 0.29 -3.20
CA VAL A 358 -13.74 0.13 -2.59
C VAL A 358 -14.69 1.23 -3.06
N PHE A 359 -14.26 2.51 -3.00
CA PHE A 359 -15.10 3.64 -3.44
C PHE A 359 -15.42 3.60 -4.94
N LEU A 360 -14.48 3.21 -5.78
CA LEU A 360 -14.73 3.00 -7.22
C LEU A 360 -15.79 1.91 -7.46
N GLN A 361 -15.69 0.78 -6.76
CA GLN A 361 -16.67 -0.30 -6.84
C GLN A 361 -18.06 0.15 -6.36
N LEU A 362 -18.13 0.96 -5.32
CA LEU A 362 -19.38 1.53 -4.82
C LEU A 362 -19.98 2.51 -5.86
N GLN A 363 -19.16 3.37 -6.44
CA GLN A 363 -19.60 4.30 -7.49
C GLN A 363 -20.13 3.57 -8.71
N GLU A 364 -19.45 2.52 -9.16
CA GLU A 364 -19.90 1.72 -10.31
C GLU A 364 -21.27 1.06 -10.05
N ARG A 365 -21.50 0.56 -8.82
CA ARG A 365 -22.81 -0.01 -8.42
C ARG A 365 -23.90 1.05 -8.39
N LEU A 366 -23.63 2.24 -7.85
CA LEU A 366 -24.56 3.35 -7.87
C LEU A 366 -24.93 3.77 -9.31
N LEU A 367 -23.96 3.79 -10.24
CA LEU A 367 -24.21 4.07 -11.65
C LEU A 367 -25.07 3.02 -12.32
N ARG A 368 -25.02 1.76 -11.85
CA ARG A 368 -25.92 0.67 -12.29
C ARG A 368 -27.30 0.71 -11.64
N GLY A 369 -27.57 1.66 -10.73
CA GLY A 369 -28.83 1.78 -10.01
C GLY A 369 -28.99 0.78 -8.85
N GLU A 370 -27.90 0.13 -8.41
CA GLU A 370 -27.92 -0.77 -7.26
C GLU A 370 -27.97 0.05 -5.96
N GLN A 371 -28.69 -0.47 -4.95
CA GLN A 371 -28.66 0.14 -3.62
C GLN A 371 -27.34 -0.23 -2.93
N VAL A 372 -26.66 0.80 -2.42
CA VAL A 372 -25.43 0.67 -1.63
C VAL A 372 -25.80 0.84 -0.16
N ASP A 373 -25.92 -0.26 0.54
CA ASP A 373 -26.11 -0.29 1.99
C ASP A 373 -24.81 -0.61 2.74
N GLU A 374 -24.86 -0.57 4.06
CA GLU A 374 -23.70 -0.88 4.90
C GLU A 374 -23.20 -2.32 4.68
N PHE A 375 -24.08 -3.24 4.35
CA PHE A 375 -23.71 -4.63 4.08
C PHE A 375 -22.82 -4.75 2.83
N VAL A 376 -23.15 -4.02 1.76
CA VAL A 376 -22.34 -3.97 0.53
C VAL A 376 -20.96 -3.38 0.80
N ILE A 377 -20.90 -2.27 1.56
CA ILE A 377 -19.63 -1.62 1.93
C ILE A 377 -18.75 -2.57 2.73
N THR A 378 -19.30 -3.16 3.79
CA THR A 378 -18.54 -4.06 4.66
C THR A 378 -18.08 -5.33 3.93
N ARG A 379 -18.89 -5.86 3.00
CA ARG A 379 -18.49 -6.99 2.16
C ARG A 379 -17.27 -6.66 1.30
N LEU A 380 -17.27 -5.51 0.62
CA LEU A 380 -16.14 -5.09 -0.21
C LEU A 380 -14.87 -4.89 0.63
N CYS A 381 -14.99 -4.27 1.81
CA CYS A 381 -13.85 -4.12 2.73
C CYS A 381 -13.26 -5.47 3.15
N ARG A 382 -14.12 -6.47 3.45
CA ARG A 382 -13.68 -7.82 3.82
C ARG A 382 -13.02 -8.57 2.68
N GLU A 383 -13.50 -8.39 1.45
CA GLU A 383 -12.88 -8.96 0.24
C GLU A 383 -11.45 -8.45 0.06
N MET A 384 -11.16 -7.18 0.40
CA MET A 384 -9.80 -6.63 0.37
C MET A 384 -8.89 -7.28 1.42
N ILE A 385 -9.39 -7.51 2.62
CA ILE A 385 -8.60 -8.10 3.72
C ILE A 385 -8.32 -9.59 3.47
N GLY A 386 -9.27 -10.32 2.88
CA GLY A 386 -9.25 -11.79 2.75
C GLY A 386 -8.21 -12.38 1.80
N THR A 387 -7.48 -11.58 1.06
CA THR A 387 -6.62 -12.08 -0.03
C THR A 387 -5.16 -12.42 0.34
N GLN A 388 -4.69 -12.12 1.56
CA GLN A 388 -3.26 -12.26 1.90
C GLN A 388 -3.03 -12.82 3.32
N VAL A 389 -3.25 -14.12 3.54
CA VAL A 389 -2.99 -14.73 4.87
C VAL A 389 -1.91 -15.80 4.79
N GLU A 390 -0.79 -15.58 5.46
CA GLU A 390 0.21 -16.62 5.76
C GLU A 390 -0.15 -17.30 7.11
N LYS A 391 -0.21 -18.64 7.13
CA LYS A 391 -0.27 -19.46 8.37
C LYS A 391 -1.47 -19.29 9.30
N GLY A 392 -2.67 -19.17 8.75
CA GLY A 392 -3.91 -19.09 9.54
C GLY A 392 -5.14 -19.02 8.66
N GLN A 393 -6.30 -18.81 9.27
CA GLN A 393 -7.57 -18.68 8.58
C GLN A 393 -8.27 -17.41 9.00
N ILE A 394 -8.66 -16.59 8.04
CA ILE A 394 -9.58 -15.47 8.28
C ILE A 394 -11.00 -16.00 8.22
N ILE A 395 -11.74 -15.75 9.29
CA ILE A 395 -13.16 -16.07 9.41
C ILE A 395 -13.91 -14.75 9.46
N ASN A 396 -14.64 -14.48 8.40
CA ASN A 396 -15.44 -13.26 8.31
C ASN A 396 -16.71 -13.38 9.17
N PRO A 397 -17.14 -12.29 9.81
CA PRO A 397 -18.44 -12.25 10.49
C PRO A 397 -19.55 -12.57 9.49
N ASP A 398 -20.41 -13.52 9.81
CA ASP A 398 -21.56 -13.94 8.98
C ASP A 398 -22.91 -13.58 9.59
N GLY A 399 -22.91 -13.05 10.81
CA GLY A 399 -24.09 -12.67 11.56
C GLY A 399 -24.97 -13.84 11.99
N LYS A 400 -24.60 -15.09 11.65
CA LYS A 400 -25.44 -16.26 11.92
C LYS A 400 -25.43 -16.70 13.38
N VAL A 401 -24.29 -16.49 14.05
CA VAL A 401 -24.12 -16.85 15.46
C VAL A 401 -24.19 -15.60 16.30
N THR A 402 -25.16 -15.56 17.21
CA THR A 402 -25.44 -14.42 18.09
C THR A 402 -25.08 -14.71 19.54
N LEU A 403 -25.10 -13.68 20.40
CA LEU A 403 -24.90 -13.86 21.84
C LEU A 403 -26.00 -14.73 22.49
N ASP A 404 -27.19 -14.78 21.88
CA ASP A 404 -28.27 -15.60 22.40
C ASP A 404 -28.04 -17.08 22.12
N ASP A 405 -27.39 -17.43 21.03
CA ASP A 405 -27.05 -18.83 20.71
C ASP A 405 -25.99 -19.39 21.65
N LEU A 406 -25.16 -18.54 22.22
CA LEU A 406 -24.16 -18.92 23.22
C LEU A 406 -24.83 -19.17 24.57
N VAL A 407 -24.89 -20.44 24.98
CA VAL A 407 -25.49 -20.84 26.26
C VAL A 407 -24.42 -20.88 27.34
N VAL A 408 -24.26 -19.75 28.05
CA VAL A 408 -23.30 -19.58 29.17
C VAL A 408 -23.97 -18.77 30.26
N PRO A 409 -23.43 -18.73 31.50
CA PRO A 409 -23.92 -17.90 32.58
C PRO A 409 -24.11 -16.44 32.16
N ARG A 410 -25.09 -15.76 32.72
CA ARG A 410 -25.40 -14.36 32.43
C ARG A 410 -24.17 -13.46 32.69
N GLU A 411 -23.41 -13.75 33.73
CA GLU A 411 -22.20 -13.00 34.09
C GLU A 411 -21.16 -13.04 32.96
N ASP A 412 -20.94 -14.20 32.32
CA ASP A 412 -20.01 -14.36 31.21
C ASP A 412 -20.50 -13.62 29.96
N LYS A 413 -21.82 -13.61 29.70
CA LYS A 413 -22.40 -12.78 28.62
C LYS A 413 -22.12 -11.29 28.82
N GLU A 414 -22.22 -10.81 30.06
CA GLU A 414 -21.90 -9.41 30.40
C GLU A 414 -20.40 -9.10 30.28
N VAL A 415 -19.51 -10.07 30.50
CA VAL A 415 -18.07 -9.91 30.21
C VAL A 415 -17.85 -9.76 28.71
N ILE A 416 -18.50 -10.59 27.89
CA ILE A 416 -18.43 -10.49 26.42
C ILE A 416 -18.88 -9.11 25.94
N LYS A 417 -20.00 -8.59 26.47
CA LYS A 417 -20.47 -7.23 26.13
C LYS A 417 -19.45 -6.16 26.53
N ARG A 418 -18.80 -6.30 27.71
CA ARG A 418 -17.75 -5.36 28.15
C ARG A 418 -16.53 -5.39 27.24
N ILE A 419 -16.15 -6.56 26.73
CA ILE A 419 -15.08 -6.69 25.73
C ILE A 419 -15.45 -5.91 24.46
N CYS A 420 -16.68 -6.08 23.95
CA CYS A 420 -17.15 -5.35 22.78
C CYS A 420 -17.23 -3.84 23.02
N ASN A 421 -17.76 -3.42 24.16
CA ASN A 421 -17.84 -1.99 24.52
C ASN A 421 -16.46 -1.33 24.60
N HIS A 422 -15.44 -2.06 25.04
CA HIS A 422 -14.08 -1.54 25.10
C HIS A 422 -13.57 -1.13 23.70
N VAL A 423 -13.93 -1.87 22.68
CA VAL A 423 -13.57 -1.55 21.29
C VAL A 423 -14.45 -0.44 20.72
N TRP A 424 -15.76 -0.51 20.92
CA TRP A 424 -16.67 0.51 20.39
C TRP A 424 -16.41 1.91 20.92
N TYR A 425 -16.08 2.03 22.20
CA TYR A 425 -15.88 3.32 22.85
C TYR A 425 -14.40 3.72 22.99
N ALA A 426 -13.47 2.95 22.36
CA ALA A 426 -12.05 3.23 22.48
C ALA A 426 -11.69 4.65 21.97
N SER A 427 -12.23 5.08 20.80
CA SER A 427 -12.00 6.42 20.27
C SER A 427 -12.51 7.51 21.21
N LYS A 428 -13.72 7.34 21.71
CA LYS A 428 -14.30 8.30 22.67
C LYS A 428 -13.45 8.45 23.92
N VAL A 429 -12.96 7.33 24.46
CA VAL A 429 -12.21 7.34 25.72
C VAL A 429 -10.78 7.85 25.50
N TYR A 430 -10.08 7.33 24.50
CA TYR A 430 -8.67 7.65 24.29
C TYR A 430 -8.48 9.01 23.62
N GLU A 431 -9.28 9.34 22.58
CA GLU A 431 -9.13 10.55 21.78
C GLU A 431 -9.99 11.71 22.30
N GLU A 432 -11.35 11.54 22.40
CA GLU A 432 -12.22 12.66 22.80
C GLU A 432 -12.02 13.06 24.27
N TRP A 433 -11.82 12.07 25.18
CA TRP A 433 -11.55 12.33 26.60
C TRP A 433 -10.06 12.50 26.89
N ASN A 434 -9.22 12.47 25.87
CA ASN A 434 -7.76 12.65 25.94
C ASN A 434 -7.05 11.74 26.97
N MET A 435 -7.59 10.53 27.18
CA MET A 435 -6.99 9.57 28.11
C MET A 435 -5.67 9.01 27.59
N GLU A 436 -5.42 9.11 26.28
CA GLU A 436 -4.19 8.67 25.60
C GLU A 436 -2.95 9.40 26.11
N GLU A 437 -3.04 10.70 26.41
CA GLU A 437 -1.91 11.47 26.96
C GLU A 437 -1.45 10.94 28.33
N LYS A 438 -2.40 10.41 29.11
CA LYS A 438 -2.11 9.92 30.45
C LYS A 438 -1.75 8.43 30.50
N TYR A 439 -2.31 7.63 29.57
CA TYR A 439 -2.15 6.18 29.53
C TYR A 439 -1.55 5.73 28.19
N LEU A 440 -0.23 5.79 28.10
CA LEU A 440 0.54 5.47 26.90
C LEU A 440 0.52 3.97 26.53
N TYR A 441 0.25 3.08 27.50
CA TYR A 441 0.31 1.63 27.33
C TYR A 441 -1.00 0.96 27.68
N GLY A 442 -1.19 -0.28 27.18
CA GLY A 442 -2.33 -1.14 27.56
C GLY A 442 -3.64 -0.78 26.88
N LYS A 443 -3.63 -0.19 25.69
CA LYS A 443 -4.83 0.11 24.91
C LYS A 443 -5.51 -1.16 24.36
N GLY A 444 -4.76 -2.25 24.14
CA GLY A 444 -5.27 -3.52 23.66
C GLY A 444 -6.21 -4.25 24.63
N VAL A 445 -6.90 -5.25 24.11
CA VAL A 445 -7.87 -6.07 24.85
C VAL A 445 -7.45 -7.55 24.82
N PRO A 446 -6.44 -7.95 25.62
CA PRO A 446 -6.09 -9.35 25.77
C PRO A 446 -7.13 -10.07 26.65
N VAL A 447 -7.65 -11.18 26.10
CA VAL A 447 -8.73 -12.00 26.69
C VAL A 447 -8.28 -13.45 26.78
N LEU A 448 -8.60 -14.11 27.90
CA LEU A 448 -8.40 -15.54 28.07
C LEU A 448 -9.72 -16.29 28.16
N PHE A 449 -9.90 -17.29 27.31
CA PHE A 449 -10.94 -18.28 27.40
C PHE A 449 -10.35 -19.61 27.91
N SER A 450 -10.78 -20.06 29.06
CA SER A 450 -10.30 -21.31 29.68
C SER A 450 -11.45 -22.28 29.90
N GLY A 451 -11.18 -23.55 29.84
CA GLY A 451 -12.18 -24.59 30.14
C GLY A 451 -12.06 -25.83 29.25
N PRO A 452 -12.77 -26.91 29.56
CA PRO A 452 -12.73 -28.16 28.82
C PRO A 452 -13.05 -28.00 27.32
N PRO A 453 -12.63 -28.95 26.44
CA PRO A 453 -12.98 -28.91 25.04
C PRO A 453 -14.50 -29.01 24.85
N GLY A 454 -15.01 -28.37 23.77
CA GLY A 454 -16.43 -28.40 23.42
C GLY A 454 -17.36 -27.55 24.32
N THR A 455 -16.83 -26.70 25.22
CA THR A 455 -17.64 -25.84 26.11
C THR A 455 -18.03 -24.49 25.49
N GLY A 456 -17.60 -24.16 24.26
CA GLY A 456 -18.06 -22.98 23.53
C GLY A 456 -17.02 -21.84 23.39
N LYS A 457 -15.75 -22.05 23.71
CA LYS A 457 -14.67 -21.04 23.59
C LYS A 457 -14.57 -20.43 22.19
N THR A 458 -14.46 -21.29 21.17
CA THR A 458 -14.38 -20.85 19.78
C THR A 458 -15.67 -20.15 19.32
N MET A 459 -16.84 -20.64 19.76
CA MET A 459 -18.14 -20.04 19.48
C MET A 459 -18.22 -18.61 20.07
N ALA A 460 -17.72 -18.42 21.30
CA ALA A 460 -17.68 -17.09 21.91
C ALA A 460 -16.78 -16.10 21.14
N ALA A 461 -15.65 -16.56 20.58
CA ALA A 461 -14.82 -15.74 19.71
C ALA A 461 -15.56 -15.32 18.43
N HIS A 462 -16.33 -16.23 17.82
CA HIS A 462 -17.19 -15.92 16.66
C HIS A 462 -18.31 -14.93 17.03
N VAL A 463 -18.92 -15.09 18.20
CA VAL A 463 -19.94 -14.14 18.70
C VAL A 463 -19.35 -12.73 18.84
N ILE A 464 -18.15 -12.59 19.40
CA ILE A 464 -17.47 -11.30 19.51
C ILE A 464 -17.18 -10.73 18.10
N SER A 465 -16.69 -11.55 17.19
CA SER A 465 -16.45 -11.16 15.80
C SER A 465 -17.74 -10.64 15.12
N ASN A 466 -18.85 -11.34 15.30
CA ASN A 466 -20.15 -10.94 14.73
C ASN A 466 -20.70 -9.67 15.36
N ILE A 467 -20.59 -9.51 16.69
CA ILE A 467 -21.06 -8.30 17.39
C ILE A 467 -20.27 -7.06 16.95
N LEU A 468 -18.95 -7.19 16.82
CA LEU A 468 -18.07 -6.10 16.42
C LEU A 468 -18.01 -5.88 14.91
N ASP A 469 -18.53 -6.83 14.15
CA ASP A 469 -18.39 -6.87 12.68
C ASP A 469 -16.92 -6.80 12.22
N MET A 470 -16.03 -7.46 12.97
CA MET A 470 -14.60 -7.53 12.71
C MET A 470 -14.18 -8.96 12.36
N PRO A 471 -13.34 -9.17 11.32
CA PRO A 471 -12.88 -10.50 10.98
C PRO A 471 -12.04 -11.13 12.10
N LEU A 472 -12.22 -12.45 12.28
CA LEU A 472 -11.46 -13.26 13.23
C LEU A 472 -10.31 -13.93 12.51
N TYR A 473 -9.08 -13.65 12.91
CA TYR A 473 -7.90 -14.34 12.41
C TYR A 473 -7.57 -15.50 13.35
N LYS A 474 -7.98 -16.71 12.96
CA LYS A 474 -7.63 -17.95 13.69
C LYS A 474 -6.21 -18.33 13.32
N VAL A 475 -5.33 -18.24 14.29
CA VAL A 475 -3.91 -18.53 14.18
C VAL A 475 -3.68 -19.99 14.56
N ASP A 476 -3.03 -20.75 13.66
CA ASP A 476 -2.64 -22.13 13.92
C ASP A 476 -1.21 -22.18 14.51
N LEU A 477 -1.13 -22.34 15.81
CA LEU A 477 0.13 -22.37 16.54
C LEU A 477 1.04 -23.53 16.12
N SER A 478 0.49 -24.65 15.65
CA SER A 478 1.26 -25.80 15.20
C SER A 478 2.09 -25.52 13.93
N GLN A 479 1.65 -24.55 13.13
CA GLN A 479 2.35 -24.12 11.91
C GLN A 479 3.38 -22.99 12.15
N ILE A 480 3.36 -22.40 13.34
CA ILE A 480 4.20 -21.25 13.68
C ILE A 480 5.47 -21.67 14.41
N VAL A 481 5.35 -22.69 15.27
CA VAL A 481 6.49 -23.23 16.02
C VAL A 481 7.42 -23.95 15.04
N ASP A 482 8.53 -23.33 14.72
CA ASP A 482 9.53 -23.86 13.78
C ASP A 482 10.72 -24.48 14.53
N LYS A 483 11.43 -25.38 13.87
CA LYS A 483 12.65 -26.01 14.41
C LYS A 483 13.85 -25.04 14.42
N TYR A 484 13.77 -23.93 13.70
CA TYR A 484 14.85 -22.97 13.55
C TYR A 484 14.67 -21.76 14.48
N ILE A 485 15.74 -21.38 15.16
CA ILE A 485 15.79 -20.27 16.11
C ILE A 485 15.48 -18.95 15.39
N GLY A 486 14.53 -18.18 15.96
CA GLY A 486 14.16 -16.85 15.46
C GLY A 486 13.12 -16.84 14.32
N GLU A 487 12.79 -17.96 13.70
CA GLU A 487 11.72 -18.00 12.68
C GLU A 487 10.34 -17.87 13.31
N THR A 488 10.11 -18.49 14.48
CA THR A 488 8.87 -18.35 15.26
C THR A 488 8.58 -16.87 15.58
N GLU A 489 9.60 -16.15 16.04
CA GLU A 489 9.47 -14.70 16.37
C GLU A 489 9.12 -13.87 15.14
N LYS A 490 9.76 -14.14 14.01
CA LYS A 490 9.45 -13.46 12.73
C LYS A 490 8.03 -13.73 12.25
N HIS A 491 7.55 -14.98 12.38
CA HIS A 491 6.18 -15.33 12.00
C HIS A 491 5.15 -14.67 12.90
N LEU A 492 5.39 -14.66 14.21
CA LEU A 492 4.52 -13.97 15.16
C LEU A 492 4.47 -12.47 14.89
N SER A 493 5.63 -11.82 14.66
CA SER A 493 5.67 -10.40 14.30
C SER A 493 4.80 -10.10 13.07
N LYS A 494 4.97 -10.88 11.99
CA LYS A 494 4.17 -10.70 10.76
C LYS A 494 2.66 -10.86 11.00
N ILE A 495 2.25 -11.83 11.82
CA ILE A 495 0.84 -12.05 12.16
C ILE A 495 0.27 -10.85 12.92
N PHE A 496 0.99 -10.35 13.92
CA PHE A 496 0.54 -9.19 14.70
C PHE A 496 0.56 -7.91 13.88
N ASP A 497 1.54 -7.73 12.99
CA ASP A 497 1.61 -6.58 12.08
C ASP A 497 0.46 -6.61 11.08
N PHE A 498 0.19 -7.76 10.46
CA PHE A 498 -0.95 -7.95 9.58
C PHE A 498 -2.29 -7.68 10.29
N ALA A 499 -2.46 -8.22 11.51
CA ALA A 499 -3.66 -8.00 12.30
C ALA A 499 -3.85 -6.52 12.69
N ARG A 500 -2.74 -5.81 12.97
CA ARG A 500 -2.76 -4.37 13.29
C ARG A 500 -3.17 -3.54 12.08
N GLU A 501 -2.67 -3.90 10.90
CA GLU A 501 -2.99 -3.23 9.64
C GLU A 501 -4.46 -3.33 9.28
N HIS A 502 -5.05 -4.50 9.49
CA HIS A 502 -6.42 -4.81 9.05
C HIS A 502 -7.45 -4.81 10.19
N SER A 503 -7.09 -4.40 11.39
CA SER A 503 -7.99 -4.37 12.56
C SER A 503 -8.67 -5.71 12.83
N LEU A 504 -7.91 -6.81 12.81
CA LEU A 504 -8.43 -8.15 13.02
C LEU A 504 -8.54 -8.52 14.51
N ILE A 505 -9.45 -9.42 14.83
CA ILE A 505 -9.44 -10.12 16.11
C ILE A 505 -8.49 -11.30 15.99
N LEU A 506 -7.41 -11.32 16.77
CA LEU A 506 -6.52 -12.47 16.84
C LEU A 506 -7.10 -13.55 17.76
N PHE A 507 -7.19 -14.78 17.25
CA PHE A 507 -7.65 -15.93 18.03
C PHE A 507 -6.61 -17.05 17.99
N PHE A 508 -6.00 -17.28 19.14
CA PHE A 508 -5.05 -18.36 19.35
C PHE A 508 -5.77 -19.53 20.03
N ASP A 509 -6.01 -20.59 19.28
CA ASP A 509 -6.57 -21.83 19.80
C ASP A 509 -5.47 -22.71 20.39
N GLU A 510 -5.79 -23.54 21.41
CA GLU A 510 -4.81 -24.40 22.06
C GLU A 510 -3.56 -23.65 22.57
N ALA A 511 -3.78 -22.47 23.12
CA ALA A 511 -2.71 -21.58 23.60
C ALA A 511 -1.80 -22.21 24.68
N ASP A 512 -2.25 -23.28 25.33
CA ASP A 512 -1.47 -24.06 26.27
C ASP A 512 -0.19 -24.68 25.66
N ALA A 513 -0.15 -24.90 24.37
CA ALA A 513 1.05 -25.35 23.68
C ALA A 513 2.22 -24.36 23.76
N LEU A 514 1.92 -23.04 23.82
CA LEU A 514 2.92 -21.97 23.94
C LEU A 514 3.07 -21.43 25.38
N PHE A 515 2.01 -21.48 26.18
CA PHE A 515 1.97 -20.83 27.51
C PHE A 515 2.16 -21.79 28.67
N GLY A 516 2.65 -23.00 28.41
CA GLY A 516 2.98 -23.98 29.45
C GLY A 516 3.87 -23.38 30.55
N LYS A 517 3.74 -23.91 31.79
CA LYS A 517 4.61 -23.48 32.89
C LYS A 517 6.07 -23.55 32.45
N ARG A 518 6.82 -22.50 32.74
CA ARG A 518 8.26 -22.45 32.54
C ARG A 518 8.87 -23.74 33.08
N SER A 519 9.37 -24.58 32.21
CA SER A 519 10.17 -25.74 32.63
C SER A 519 11.41 -25.20 33.32
N GLU A 520 11.83 -25.85 34.43
CA GLU A 520 13.15 -25.60 35.00
C GLU A 520 14.18 -25.82 33.88
N VAL A 521 14.98 -24.77 33.63
CA VAL A 521 15.95 -24.76 32.55
C VAL A 521 16.94 -25.90 32.74
N LYS A 522 16.70 -27.03 32.06
CA LYS A 522 17.63 -28.18 32.04
C LYS A 522 18.46 -28.21 30.77
N ASP A 523 17.92 -27.69 29.66
CA ASP A 523 18.58 -27.69 28.34
C ASP A 523 18.47 -26.36 27.61
N ALA A 524 19.30 -26.19 26.55
CA ALA A 524 19.25 -25.00 25.70
C ALA A 524 17.87 -24.78 25.06
N LYS A 525 17.13 -25.84 24.73
CA LYS A 525 15.75 -25.77 24.19
C LYS A 525 14.77 -25.09 25.15
N ASP A 526 14.89 -25.29 26.46
CA ASP A 526 14.02 -24.68 27.44
C ASP A 526 14.23 -23.17 27.56
N ARG A 527 15.47 -22.69 27.33
CA ARG A 527 15.77 -21.23 27.26
C ARG A 527 15.09 -20.58 26.07
N TYR A 528 15.13 -21.21 24.91
CA TYR A 528 14.51 -20.65 23.69
C TYR A 528 13.01 -20.60 23.78
N ALA A 529 12.36 -21.67 24.27
CA ALA A 529 10.91 -21.67 24.51
C ALA A 529 10.48 -20.52 25.45
N ASN A 530 11.25 -20.25 26.49
CA ASN A 530 10.97 -19.12 27.40
C ASN A 530 11.14 -17.74 26.73
N THR A 531 12.05 -17.61 25.76
CA THR A 531 12.25 -16.37 24.99
C THR A 531 11.09 -16.13 24.04
N GLU A 532 10.63 -17.15 23.33
CA GLU A 532 9.47 -17.10 22.42
C GLU A 532 8.19 -16.69 23.17
N ILE A 533 7.97 -17.25 24.37
CA ILE A 533 6.85 -16.90 25.24
C ILE A 533 6.95 -15.41 25.66
N ALA A 534 8.13 -14.94 26.04
CA ALA A 534 8.33 -13.56 26.46
C ALA A 534 8.08 -12.59 25.30
N TYR A 535 8.51 -12.95 24.09
CA TYR A 535 8.27 -12.17 22.89
C TYR A 535 6.78 -12.10 22.52
N LEU A 536 6.07 -13.23 22.56
CA LEU A 536 4.63 -13.25 22.32
C LEU A 536 3.86 -12.41 23.34
N LEU A 537 4.28 -12.45 24.61
CA LEU A 537 3.71 -11.60 25.66
C LEU A 537 3.88 -10.11 25.33
N GLN A 538 5.05 -9.72 24.86
CA GLN A 538 5.32 -8.35 24.43
C GLN A 538 4.42 -7.94 23.25
N LEU A 539 4.26 -8.82 22.25
CA LEU A 539 3.36 -8.57 21.13
C LEU A 539 1.90 -8.41 21.56
N VAL A 540 1.42 -9.28 22.46
CA VAL A 540 0.06 -9.21 23.03
C VAL A 540 -0.17 -7.90 23.79
N GLU A 541 0.82 -7.41 24.54
CA GLU A 541 0.74 -6.13 25.25
C GLU A 541 0.74 -4.92 24.31
N SER A 542 1.52 -4.99 23.24
CA SER A 542 1.65 -3.90 22.28
C SER A 542 0.53 -3.85 21.23
N TYR A 543 -0.28 -4.90 21.12
CA TYR A 543 -1.38 -4.97 20.16
C TYR A 543 -2.60 -4.19 20.67
N GLU A 544 -3.02 -3.16 19.96
CA GLU A 544 -4.14 -2.29 20.33
C GLU A 544 -5.53 -2.88 19.99
N GLY A 545 -5.58 -4.05 19.38
CA GLY A 545 -6.81 -4.78 19.06
C GLY A 545 -7.20 -5.82 20.13
N ILE A 546 -8.06 -6.77 19.73
CA ILE A 546 -8.48 -7.90 20.57
C ILE A 546 -7.59 -9.09 20.29
N VAL A 547 -7.02 -9.66 21.36
CA VAL A 547 -6.32 -10.96 21.31
C VAL A 547 -7.07 -11.93 22.22
N ILE A 548 -7.62 -12.97 21.65
CA ILE A 548 -8.31 -14.03 22.37
C ILE A 548 -7.40 -15.27 22.43
N LEU A 549 -7.09 -15.72 23.63
CA LEU A 549 -6.32 -16.92 23.89
C LEU A 549 -7.25 -17.98 24.43
N ALA A 550 -7.36 -19.12 23.76
CA ALA A 550 -8.18 -20.24 24.21
C ALA A 550 -7.31 -21.38 24.72
N THR A 551 -7.58 -21.89 25.92
CA THR A 551 -6.85 -23.02 26.51
C THR A 551 -7.78 -24.05 27.12
N ASN A 552 -7.37 -25.28 27.08
CA ASN A 552 -8.06 -26.39 27.75
C ASN A 552 -7.57 -26.56 29.21
N LEU A 553 -6.39 -26.05 29.54
CA LEU A 553 -5.70 -26.28 30.82
C LEU A 553 -5.29 -24.94 31.47
N ARG A 554 -6.21 -24.37 32.25
CA ARG A 554 -5.94 -23.12 32.98
C ARG A 554 -4.74 -23.22 33.95
N SER A 555 -4.49 -24.38 34.51
CA SER A 555 -3.40 -24.63 35.47
C SER A 555 -2.01 -24.50 34.84
N ASN A 556 -1.91 -24.56 33.54
CA ASN A 556 -0.64 -24.50 32.80
C ASN A 556 -0.20 -23.08 32.45
N ILE A 557 -1.09 -22.08 32.63
CA ILE A 557 -0.76 -20.69 32.29
C ILE A 557 0.07 -20.06 33.41
N ASP A 558 1.20 -19.44 33.04
CA ASP A 558 2.06 -18.71 33.98
C ASP A 558 1.29 -17.55 34.64
N PRO A 559 1.35 -17.38 36.00
CA PRO A 559 0.76 -16.26 36.71
C PRO A 559 1.22 -14.89 36.22
N ALA A 560 2.44 -14.77 35.68
CA ALA A 560 2.93 -13.53 35.06
C ALA A 560 2.13 -13.13 33.82
N PHE A 561 1.55 -14.11 33.12
CA PHE A 561 0.67 -13.90 31.98
C PHE A 561 -0.71 -13.39 32.41
N THR A 562 -1.30 -13.99 33.47
CA THR A 562 -2.65 -13.62 33.92
C THR A 562 -2.75 -12.16 34.35
N ARG A 563 -1.66 -11.55 34.85
CA ARG A 563 -1.61 -10.13 35.22
C ARG A 563 -1.74 -9.16 34.05
N ARG A 564 -1.48 -9.65 32.81
CA ARG A 564 -1.53 -8.85 31.59
C ARG A 564 -2.86 -8.95 30.87
N LEU A 565 -3.74 -9.89 31.31
CA LEU A 565 -5.05 -10.08 30.73
C LEU A 565 -6.05 -9.07 31.28
N LYS A 566 -6.84 -8.45 30.41
CA LYS A 566 -7.94 -7.56 30.82
C LYS A 566 -9.19 -8.31 31.22
N TYR A 567 -9.48 -9.41 30.50
CA TYR A 567 -10.68 -10.21 30.71
C TYR A 567 -10.33 -11.69 30.73
N MET A 568 -11.01 -12.43 31.59
CA MET A 568 -10.92 -13.88 31.68
C MET A 568 -12.32 -14.47 31.78
N ILE A 569 -12.63 -15.46 30.94
CA ILE A 569 -13.88 -16.24 30.99
C ILE A 569 -13.55 -17.70 31.16
N HIS A 570 -14.19 -18.34 32.13
CA HIS A 570 -14.05 -19.77 32.39
C HIS A 570 -15.29 -20.52 31.92
N PHE A 571 -15.16 -21.20 30.79
CA PHE A 571 -16.19 -22.04 30.19
C PHE A 571 -16.22 -23.39 30.95
N ALA A 572 -17.00 -23.49 32.02
CA ALA A 572 -17.16 -24.72 32.78
C ALA A 572 -17.96 -25.77 31.97
N MET A 573 -17.87 -27.05 32.37
CA MET A 573 -18.80 -28.04 31.87
C MET A 573 -20.23 -27.63 32.21
N PRO A 574 -21.17 -27.75 31.24
CA PRO A 574 -22.54 -27.28 31.43
C PRO A 574 -23.27 -28.10 32.48
N ASP A 575 -23.92 -27.41 33.42
CA ASP A 575 -24.84 -28.03 34.37
C ASP A 575 -26.12 -28.52 33.66
N GLU A 576 -26.98 -29.22 34.38
CA GLU A 576 -28.22 -29.78 33.81
C GLU A 576 -29.10 -28.68 33.17
N LYS A 577 -29.24 -27.51 33.78
CA LYS A 577 -30.01 -26.40 33.23
C LYS A 577 -29.43 -25.87 31.94
N THR A 578 -28.11 -25.74 31.89
CA THR A 578 -27.39 -25.28 30.70
C THR A 578 -27.46 -26.31 29.60
N ARG A 579 -27.29 -27.61 29.90
CA ARG A 579 -27.47 -28.69 28.93
C ARG A 579 -28.88 -28.71 28.36
N LEU A 580 -29.90 -28.56 29.19
CA LEU A 580 -31.30 -28.46 28.75
C LEU A 580 -31.51 -27.31 27.75
N ALA A 581 -30.91 -26.16 28.04
CA ALA A 581 -30.98 -25.02 27.14
C ALA A 581 -30.23 -25.29 25.80
N ILE A 582 -29.09 -25.97 25.84
CA ILE A 582 -28.32 -26.36 24.64
C ILE A 582 -29.14 -27.35 23.79
N TRP A 583 -29.72 -28.39 24.40
CA TRP A 583 -30.53 -29.37 23.69
C TRP A 583 -31.73 -28.72 23.00
N LYS A 584 -32.47 -27.83 23.70
CA LYS A 584 -33.66 -27.14 23.16
C LYS A 584 -33.30 -26.19 22.01
N LYS A 585 -32.10 -25.60 22.00
CA LYS A 585 -31.64 -24.70 20.93
C LYS A 585 -30.92 -25.40 19.79
N GLY A 586 -30.56 -26.66 19.99
CA GLY A 586 -29.71 -27.39 19.05
C GLY A 586 -30.35 -27.71 17.70
N PHE A 587 -31.68 -27.84 17.67
CA PHE A 587 -32.41 -28.10 16.42
C PHE A 587 -32.93 -26.80 15.80
N PRO A 588 -32.61 -26.51 14.52
CA PRO A 588 -33.28 -25.46 13.75
C PRO A 588 -34.80 -25.65 13.70
N LYS A 589 -35.53 -24.55 13.56
CA LYS A 589 -37.02 -24.58 13.53
C LYS A 589 -37.57 -25.39 12.37
N GLU A 590 -36.81 -25.50 11.30
CA GLU A 590 -37.16 -26.24 10.07
C GLU A 590 -36.98 -27.76 10.24
N THR A 591 -36.26 -28.19 11.26
CA THR A 591 -36.01 -29.62 11.51
C THR A 591 -37.31 -30.30 11.98
N LYS A 592 -37.69 -31.35 11.28
CA LYS A 592 -38.85 -32.17 11.69
C LYS A 592 -38.44 -33.04 12.86
N THR A 593 -38.86 -32.66 14.06
CA THR A 593 -38.65 -33.44 15.29
C THR A 593 -39.95 -34.10 15.76
N GLY A 594 -39.83 -35.32 16.24
CA GLY A 594 -40.91 -35.99 17.01
C GLY A 594 -40.91 -35.54 18.48
N GLU A 595 -41.49 -36.34 19.35
CA GLU A 595 -41.39 -36.09 20.79
C GLU A 595 -39.98 -36.41 21.27
N ILE A 596 -39.33 -35.38 21.87
CA ILE A 596 -37.98 -35.47 22.46
C ILE A 596 -38.05 -35.03 23.91
N ASP A 597 -37.64 -35.93 24.81
CA ASP A 597 -37.48 -35.61 26.22
C ASP A 597 -36.14 -34.93 26.52
N TYR A 598 -36.11 -33.62 26.31
CA TYR A 598 -34.92 -32.80 26.57
C TYR A 598 -34.50 -32.79 28.05
N HIS A 599 -35.46 -32.98 28.99
CA HIS A 599 -35.17 -33.03 30.41
C HIS A 599 -34.44 -34.29 30.81
N TYR A 600 -34.89 -35.41 30.26
CA TYR A 600 -34.19 -36.68 30.43
C TYR A 600 -32.76 -36.61 29.87
N LEU A 601 -32.59 -36.15 28.60
CA LEU A 601 -31.29 -36.02 27.95
C LEU A 601 -30.31 -35.16 28.77
N ALA A 602 -30.81 -34.00 29.27
CA ALA A 602 -30.01 -33.08 30.07
C ALA A 602 -29.59 -33.66 31.43
N ARG A 603 -30.46 -34.42 32.08
CA ARG A 603 -30.21 -35.04 33.39
C ARG A 603 -29.28 -36.26 33.25
N GLN A 604 -29.58 -37.15 32.32
CA GLN A 604 -28.92 -38.45 32.21
C GLN A 604 -27.50 -38.35 31.66
N PHE A 605 -27.26 -37.43 30.71
CA PHE A 605 -25.97 -37.38 29.99
C PHE A 605 -25.16 -36.10 30.30
N PRO A 606 -24.08 -36.21 31.11
CA PRO A 606 -23.21 -35.05 31.40
C PRO A 606 -22.26 -34.74 30.24
N LEU A 607 -22.81 -34.18 29.18
CA LEU A 607 -22.12 -33.92 27.90
C LEU A 607 -21.71 -32.45 27.79
N SER A 608 -20.62 -32.20 27.05
CA SER A 608 -20.25 -30.84 26.64
C SER A 608 -21.18 -30.32 25.53
N GLY A 609 -21.21 -28.99 25.31
CA GLY A 609 -21.97 -28.42 24.20
C GLY A 609 -21.55 -28.94 22.82
N GLY A 610 -20.26 -29.23 22.65
CA GLY A 610 -19.72 -29.83 21.43
C GLY A 610 -20.22 -31.26 21.20
N ASN A 611 -20.24 -32.10 22.25
CA ASN A 611 -20.80 -33.43 22.17
C ASN A 611 -22.29 -33.39 21.83
N ILE A 612 -23.07 -32.53 22.51
CA ILE A 612 -24.51 -32.37 22.23
C ILE A 612 -24.73 -31.99 20.77
N LYS A 613 -23.95 -31.03 20.22
CA LYS A 613 -24.03 -30.65 18.81
C LYS A 613 -23.75 -31.84 17.87
N ASN A 614 -22.71 -32.63 18.14
CA ASN A 614 -22.37 -33.80 17.34
C ASN A 614 -23.49 -34.84 17.37
N ILE A 615 -24.06 -35.09 18.54
CA ILE A 615 -25.19 -36.03 18.70
C ILE A 615 -26.42 -35.54 17.93
N ILE A 616 -26.77 -34.26 18.03
CA ILE A 616 -27.90 -33.68 17.28
C ILE A 616 -27.72 -33.89 15.79
N LEU A 617 -26.53 -33.60 15.28
CA LEU A 617 -26.23 -33.73 13.86
C LEU A 617 -26.26 -35.19 13.42
N SER A 618 -25.68 -36.11 14.18
CA SER A 618 -25.72 -37.57 13.89
C SER A 618 -27.14 -38.09 13.92
N ALA A 619 -27.93 -37.73 14.93
CA ALA A 619 -29.35 -38.11 15.04
C ALA A 619 -30.16 -37.61 13.83
N ALA A 620 -29.89 -36.41 13.36
CA ALA A 620 -30.54 -35.86 12.17
C ALA A 620 -30.19 -36.69 10.91
N PHE A 621 -28.92 -37.09 10.75
CA PHE A 621 -28.52 -37.98 9.65
C PHE A 621 -29.14 -39.38 9.75
N TYR A 622 -29.29 -39.97 10.93
CA TYR A 622 -29.94 -41.24 11.13
C TYR A 622 -31.43 -41.18 10.75
N ALA A 623 -32.12 -40.13 11.21
CA ALA A 623 -33.52 -39.92 10.87
C ALA A 623 -33.73 -39.67 9.35
N ALA A 624 -32.86 -38.85 8.75
CA ALA A 624 -32.89 -38.59 7.31
C ALA A 624 -32.66 -39.86 6.48
N GLY A 625 -31.70 -40.71 6.88
CA GLY A 625 -31.44 -42.00 6.21
C GLY A 625 -32.61 -42.99 6.28
N ARG A 626 -33.49 -42.86 7.27
CA ARG A 626 -34.71 -43.65 7.42
C ARG A 626 -35.97 -42.95 6.92
N HIS A 627 -35.85 -41.73 6.42
CA HIS A 627 -36.96 -40.84 6.01
C HIS A 627 -37.97 -40.56 7.16
N GLU A 628 -37.47 -40.44 8.38
CA GLU A 628 -38.25 -40.24 9.60
C GLU A 628 -38.03 -38.85 10.20
N CYS A 629 -38.86 -38.46 11.18
CA CYS A 629 -38.59 -37.32 12.04
C CYS A 629 -37.53 -37.69 13.08
N VAL A 630 -36.73 -36.69 13.50
CA VAL A 630 -35.74 -36.95 14.56
C VAL A 630 -36.45 -37.26 15.87
N GLY A 631 -36.34 -38.47 16.36
CA GLY A 631 -36.93 -38.97 17.61
C GLY A 631 -35.89 -39.38 18.64
N MET A 632 -36.36 -39.80 19.82
CA MET A 632 -35.49 -40.27 20.91
C MET A 632 -34.58 -41.42 20.52
N GLU A 633 -35.03 -42.39 19.72
CA GLU A 633 -34.25 -43.51 19.23
C GLU A 633 -33.01 -43.05 18.48
N HIS A 634 -33.16 -42.10 17.54
CA HIS A 634 -32.07 -41.57 16.77
C HIS A 634 -31.05 -40.82 17.67
N ILE A 635 -31.52 -40.05 18.66
CA ILE A 635 -30.66 -39.32 19.59
C ILE A 635 -29.89 -40.28 20.49
N LEU A 636 -30.56 -41.28 21.04
CA LEU A 636 -29.91 -42.24 21.96
C LEU A 636 -28.91 -43.11 21.22
N THR A 637 -29.18 -43.49 19.96
CA THR A 637 -28.20 -44.19 19.09
C THR A 637 -26.98 -43.27 18.89
N ALA A 638 -27.16 -41.99 18.59
CA ALA A 638 -26.06 -41.06 18.44
C ALA A 638 -25.31 -40.79 19.75
N VAL A 639 -25.99 -40.84 20.91
CA VAL A 639 -25.36 -40.76 22.24
C VAL A 639 -24.43 -41.98 22.46
N ARG A 640 -24.91 -43.16 22.12
CA ARG A 640 -24.09 -44.42 22.22
C ARG A 640 -22.81 -44.28 21.38
N ASP A 641 -22.93 -43.83 20.14
CA ASP A 641 -21.78 -43.66 19.24
C ASP A 641 -20.82 -42.56 19.74
N GLU A 642 -21.34 -41.46 20.32
CA GLU A 642 -20.49 -40.40 20.88
C GLU A 642 -19.67 -40.90 22.07
N TYR A 643 -20.28 -41.72 22.98
CA TYR A 643 -19.57 -42.30 24.11
C TYR A 643 -18.56 -43.38 23.66
N ALA A 644 -18.86 -44.12 22.59
CA ALA A 644 -17.91 -45.10 22.02
C ALA A 644 -16.60 -44.47 21.55
N LYS A 645 -16.58 -43.20 21.15
CA LYS A 645 -15.35 -42.48 20.80
C LYS A 645 -14.38 -42.31 21.97
N TYR A 646 -14.87 -42.46 23.20
CA TYR A 646 -14.08 -42.34 24.42
C TYR A 646 -13.85 -43.71 25.08
N ASP A 647 -13.92 -44.81 24.30
CA ASP A 647 -13.79 -46.17 24.74
C ASP A 647 -14.80 -46.61 25.85
N LYS A 648 -15.88 -45.82 25.99
CA LYS A 648 -16.97 -46.11 26.93
C LYS A 648 -18.13 -46.78 26.19
N LYS A 649 -18.25 -48.10 26.31
CA LYS A 649 -19.42 -48.84 25.85
C LYS A 649 -20.56 -48.59 26.84
N MET A 650 -21.63 -47.98 26.39
CA MET A 650 -22.85 -47.84 27.16
C MET A 650 -23.72 -49.10 27.06
N GLU A 651 -24.11 -49.68 28.17
CA GLU A 651 -25.03 -50.81 28.24
C GLU A 651 -26.48 -50.30 28.27
N ASP A 652 -27.43 -51.12 27.84
CA ASP A 652 -28.83 -50.73 27.71
C ASP A 652 -29.45 -50.22 29.04
N HIS A 653 -29.01 -50.71 30.17
CA HIS A 653 -29.45 -50.23 31.49
C HIS A 653 -29.01 -48.79 31.83
N GLU A 654 -27.91 -48.28 31.21
CA GLU A 654 -27.44 -46.92 31.39
C GLU A 654 -28.35 -45.89 30.71
N PHE A 655 -29.22 -46.36 29.80
CA PHE A 655 -30.26 -45.54 29.15
C PHE A 655 -31.55 -45.46 30.00
N GLY A 656 -31.57 -45.99 31.21
CA GLY A 656 -32.66 -45.87 32.15
C GLY A 656 -34.02 -46.19 31.55
N GLU A 657 -34.93 -45.25 31.60
CA GLU A 657 -36.32 -45.40 31.08
C GLU A 657 -36.41 -45.77 29.59
N TYR A 658 -35.38 -45.47 28.80
CA TYR A 658 -35.31 -45.70 27.34
C TYR A 658 -34.44 -46.93 26.97
N GLY A 659 -33.93 -47.68 27.93
CA GLY A 659 -33.12 -48.91 27.67
C GLY A 659 -33.83 -49.93 26.76
N TYR A 660 -35.16 -49.93 26.76
CA TYR A 660 -35.93 -50.86 25.93
C TYR A 660 -35.86 -50.56 24.41
N MET A 661 -35.25 -49.44 24.01
CA MET A 661 -35.09 -49.05 22.60
C MET A 661 -33.89 -49.73 21.93
N PHE A 662 -33.06 -50.43 22.68
CA PHE A 662 -31.83 -51.12 22.20
C PHE A 662 -31.91 -52.64 22.35
#